data_8b3cfe67cec3accd45459eb3a70a1b4d
#
_entry.id   8b3cfe67cec3accd45459eb3a70a1b4d
#
_cell.length_a   1.000
_cell.length_b   1.000
_cell.length_c   1.000
_cell.angle_alpha   90.00
_cell.angle_beta   90.00
_cell.angle_gamma   90.00
#
_symmetry.space_group_name_H-M   'P 1'
#
loop_
_entity.id
_entity.type
_entity.pdbx_description
1 polymer ?
#
loop_
_entity_poly.entity_id
_entity_poly.type
_entity_poly.pdbx_seq_one_letter_code
_entity_poly.pdbx_strand_id
1 'polypeptide(L)'
;MNISYNWLKEYVNFDLTPDEVAAALTSIGLETGGVEEVQSIKGGLEGLVIGEVLTCEPHPNSDHMHITTVNLGQGEPVQIVCGAANVAAGQKVVVATLGTKLYDGDECFTIKKSKLRGVESNGMICAEDEIGIGTSHEGIIVLPQDVVPGTLAKDYYQIKSDYVLEVDITPNRADACSHYGVARDLYAWLIQNGRQAELKRPSVDAFRVDNHDMDIAVEVENTEACPRYAGVTIKNVTVKESPEWLQNKLRLIGVRPINNIVDITNYILHAYGQPMHCFDADKIKGGKIVVKTCAEGTKFVTLDEAERTLSERDLMICNAEEPMCIAGVFGGLDSGTTESTKDVFLESAYFHPTWVRKTARRHGLSTDSSFRFERGIDPNGVIYALKEAALLVKKLAGGEIASEIKDSYPAPIADFAVELSYDYVNSLIGKVIPAETVKSIVSSLEMKIVEETAEGLSLLVPPYRVDVQRPCDVVEDILRIYGYNNVEIPTSVKSSLSVKGEVDKSVKLQNIVSEQLVGCGFNEILNNSLTAAAYYEGLETYKPENLVRLMNPLSNDLNVMRATLLFGGLESIQHNANRKNADLKFFEFGNCYHFHAEKKNPEKVLAAYSEELHMGLWLTGKRVSNSWAHADENSSVYELKAYVLNIFRRLGVNFGGLVFGNLTDDIYSVAISVHTRGGKLLATFGVVCKKIQKAFDIDNEVYYADLNWKELMKAIKGNAVSYKEISKFPAVKRDLALLIDKKVQFAEIEKIAYETDKKLLKSVELFDVYEGKNLEAGKKSYAVSFMLQDENATLNDKQIDKFMQKLIGNLQNKLGAVLR
;
A
#
# COMPACT_ATOMS: atom_id res chain seq x y z
N MET A 1 11.10 -0.68 12.10
CA MET A 1 11.65 -0.07 13.34
C MET A 1 12.76 -0.96 13.88
N ASN A 2 13.90 -0.37 14.26
CA ASN A 2 15.05 -1.12 14.75
C ASN A 2 14.94 -1.39 16.26
N ILE A 3 15.05 -2.65 16.65
CA ILE A 3 14.98 -3.13 18.04
C ILE A 3 16.30 -3.80 18.39
N SER A 4 17.00 -3.29 19.41
CA SER A 4 18.19 -3.93 19.96
C SER A 4 17.81 -5.14 20.83
N TYR A 5 18.40 -6.27 20.54
CA TYR A 5 18.18 -7.52 21.26
C TYR A 5 18.63 -7.42 22.73
N ASN A 6 19.80 -6.80 22.99
CA ASN A 6 20.31 -6.63 24.36
C ASN A 6 19.47 -5.60 25.14
N TRP A 7 18.98 -4.54 24.48
CA TRP A 7 18.09 -3.57 25.12
C TRP A 7 16.72 -4.20 25.44
N LEU A 8 16.22 -5.08 24.57
CA LEU A 8 14.99 -5.85 24.79
C LEU A 8 15.10 -6.72 26.08
N LYS A 9 16.28 -7.33 26.31
CA LYS A 9 16.57 -8.12 27.52
C LYS A 9 16.57 -7.35 28.83
N GLU A 10 16.67 -6.03 28.76
CA GLU A 10 16.53 -5.19 29.97
C GLU A 10 15.09 -5.14 30.48
N TYR A 11 14.10 -5.34 29.58
CA TYR A 11 12.69 -5.32 29.91
C TYR A 11 12.06 -6.69 30.12
N VAL A 12 12.51 -7.70 29.40
CA VAL A 12 12.01 -9.07 29.54
C VAL A 12 13.16 -10.06 29.51
N ASN A 13 13.20 -10.93 30.51
CA ASN A 13 14.24 -11.97 30.58
C ASN A 13 13.88 -13.16 29.70
N PHE A 14 14.81 -13.61 28.88
CA PHE A 14 14.69 -14.79 28.00
C PHE A 14 16.06 -15.35 27.61
N ASP A 15 16.06 -16.60 27.18
CA ASP A 15 17.24 -17.36 26.72
C ASP A 15 17.21 -17.69 25.23
N LEU A 16 16.29 -17.09 24.49
CA LEU A 16 16.17 -17.24 23.03
C LEU A 16 17.36 -16.61 22.30
N THR A 17 17.77 -17.20 21.19
CA THR A 17 18.71 -16.57 20.23
C THR A 17 18.03 -15.41 19.49
N PRO A 18 18.79 -14.50 18.84
CA PRO A 18 18.21 -13.42 18.03
C PRO A 18 17.24 -13.93 16.94
N ASP A 19 17.58 -15.00 16.25
CA ASP A 19 16.73 -15.62 15.22
C ASP A 19 15.45 -16.23 15.82
N GLU A 20 15.53 -16.84 17.00
CA GLU A 20 14.35 -17.35 17.69
C GLU A 20 13.44 -16.20 18.15
N VAL A 21 13.99 -15.07 18.59
CA VAL A 21 13.21 -13.87 18.92
C VAL A 21 12.52 -13.32 17.67
N ALA A 22 13.22 -13.22 16.55
CA ALA A 22 12.66 -12.78 15.27
C ALA A 22 11.49 -13.68 14.82
N ALA A 23 11.67 -15.00 14.93
CA ALA A 23 10.62 -15.97 14.62
C ALA A 23 9.40 -15.84 15.56
N ALA A 24 9.65 -15.65 16.87
CA ALA A 24 8.60 -15.44 17.85
C ALA A 24 7.80 -14.16 17.56
N LEU A 25 8.46 -13.03 17.34
CA LEU A 25 7.84 -11.75 17.03
C LEU A 25 7.00 -11.85 15.73
N THR A 26 7.56 -12.42 14.67
CA THR A 26 6.84 -12.63 13.41
C THR A 26 5.59 -13.50 13.63
N SER A 27 5.67 -14.54 14.46
CA SER A 27 4.55 -15.44 14.72
C SER A 27 3.37 -14.77 15.42
N ILE A 28 3.61 -13.67 16.11
CA ILE A 28 2.57 -12.89 16.84
C ILE A 28 2.20 -11.57 16.15
N GLY A 29 2.59 -11.39 14.87
CA GLY A 29 2.20 -10.27 14.05
C GLY A 29 3.13 -9.04 14.11
N LEU A 30 4.33 -9.19 14.68
CA LEU A 30 5.42 -8.22 14.61
C LEU A 30 6.48 -8.77 13.63
N GLU A 31 6.20 -8.65 12.33
CA GLU A 31 7.05 -9.19 11.28
C GLU A 31 8.47 -8.64 11.39
N THR A 32 9.44 -9.56 11.43
CA THR A 32 10.87 -9.20 11.48
C THR A 32 11.48 -9.44 10.12
N GLY A 33 11.84 -8.36 9.41
CA GLY A 33 12.41 -8.39 8.06
C GLY A 33 13.87 -8.79 8.01
N GLY A 34 14.63 -8.59 9.12
CA GLY A 34 16.04 -8.91 9.21
C GLY A 34 16.57 -8.94 10.63
N VAL A 35 17.68 -9.66 10.82
CA VAL A 35 18.48 -9.67 12.05
C VAL A 35 19.92 -9.37 11.65
N GLU A 36 20.47 -8.27 12.14
CA GLU A 36 21.84 -7.84 11.85
C GLU A 36 22.68 -7.83 13.13
N GLU A 37 23.85 -8.48 13.09
CA GLU A 37 24.82 -8.35 14.17
C GLU A 37 25.58 -7.04 14.03
N VAL A 38 25.48 -6.17 15.04
CA VAL A 38 26.18 -4.90 15.11
C VAL A 38 27.20 -4.96 16.25
N GLN A 39 28.44 -4.78 15.88
CA GLN A 39 29.56 -4.76 16.83
C GLN A 39 29.86 -3.33 17.26
N SER A 40 30.20 -3.12 18.54
CA SER A 40 30.54 -1.79 19.06
C SER A 40 31.73 -1.14 18.34
N ILE A 41 32.59 -1.96 17.75
CA ILE A 41 33.69 -1.57 16.88
C ILE A 41 33.57 -2.39 15.59
N LYS A 42 33.61 -1.75 14.44
CA LYS A 42 33.47 -2.38 13.13
C LYS A 42 34.54 -3.47 12.94
N GLY A 43 34.10 -4.69 12.66
CA GLY A 43 34.99 -5.86 12.54
C GLY A 43 35.32 -6.56 13.86
N GLY A 44 34.78 -6.08 15.02
CA GLY A 44 34.82 -6.75 16.31
C GLY A 44 36.22 -7.04 16.85
N LEU A 45 37.25 -6.37 16.37
CA LEU A 45 38.66 -6.62 16.65
C LEU A 45 39.10 -8.06 16.34
N GLU A 46 38.42 -8.72 15.36
CA GLU A 46 38.79 -10.06 14.95
C GLU A 46 40.20 -10.11 14.31
N GLY A 47 41.03 -11.09 14.74
CA GLY A 47 42.41 -11.22 14.27
C GLY A 47 43.42 -10.27 14.93
N LEU A 48 42.96 -9.41 15.84
CA LEU A 48 43.84 -8.57 16.68
C LEU A 48 44.21 -9.30 17.96
N VAL A 49 45.50 -9.34 18.26
CA VAL A 49 46.06 -10.07 19.40
C VAL A 49 47.00 -9.17 20.17
N ILE A 50 47.03 -9.28 21.50
CA ILE A 50 48.01 -8.55 22.32
C ILE A 50 49.34 -9.28 22.22
N GLY A 51 50.39 -8.55 21.81
CA GLY A 51 51.75 -9.02 21.71
C GLY A 51 52.72 -8.31 22.66
N GLU A 52 53.87 -8.94 22.89
CA GLU A 52 54.97 -8.32 23.60
C GLU A 52 56.13 -8.08 22.63
N VAL A 53 56.62 -6.87 22.55
CA VAL A 53 57.77 -6.53 21.75
C VAL A 53 59.03 -7.01 22.46
N LEU A 54 59.65 -8.09 21.96
CA LEU A 54 60.85 -8.67 22.51
C LEU A 54 62.10 -7.89 22.14
N THR A 55 62.23 -7.48 20.88
CA THR A 55 63.35 -6.68 20.38
C THR A 55 62.84 -5.53 19.54
N CYS A 56 63.56 -4.40 19.54
CA CYS A 56 63.28 -3.23 18.74
C CYS A 56 64.59 -2.65 18.22
N GLU A 57 64.86 -2.81 16.94
CA GLU A 57 66.12 -2.37 16.31
C GLU A 57 65.83 -1.35 15.19
N PRO A 58 66.70 -0.34 14.96
CA PRO A 58 66.53 0.59 13.85
C PRO A 58 66.53 -0.11 12.48
N HIS A 59 65.69 0.32 11.60
CA HIS A 59 65.58 -0.25 10.25
C HIS A 59 66.80 0.20 9.39
N PRO A 60 67.54 -0.72 8.75
CA PRO A 60 68.78 -0.41 8.03
C PRO A 60 68.60 0.59 6.89
N ASN A 61 67.44 0.69 6.30
CA ASN A 61 67.13 1.56 5.15
C ASN A 61 66.07 2.61 5.48
N SER A 62 65.85 2.96 6.75
CA SER A 62 64.89 4.01 7.17
C SER A 62 65.37 4.69 8.44
N ASP A 63 65.13 6.00 8.51
CA ASP A 63 65.50 6.87 9.65
C ASP A 63 64.41 6.92 10.74
N HIS A 64 63.24 6.42 10.48
CA HIS A 64 62.06 6.47 11.39
C HIS A 64 61.40 5.13 11.62
N MET A 65 61.77 4.06 10.87
CA MET A 65 61.17 2.70 11.09
C MET A 65 62.03 1.87 12.02
N HIS A 66 61.38 0.95 12.71
CA HIS A 66 62.01 -0.08 13.56
C HIS A 66 61.61 -1.47 13.11
N ILE A 67 62.55 -2.41 13.21
CA ILE A 67 62.32 -3.85 13.07
C ILE A 67 62.05 -4.36 14.46
N THR A 68 60.85 -4.94 14.68
CA THR A 68 60.47 -5.50 15.97
C THR A 68 60.28 -7.02 15.84
N THR A 69 60.61 -7.74 16.91
CA THR A 69 60.23 -9.15 17.07
C THR A 69 59.17 -9.20 18.17
N VAL A 70 57.98 -9.69 17.83
CA VAL A 70 56.82 -9.63 18.73
C VAL A 70 56.38 -11.06 19.09
N ASN A 71 56.28 -11.30 20.38
CA ASN A 71 55.70 -12.52 20.92
C ASN A 71 54.17 -12.42 20.97
N LEU A 72 53.44 -13.25 20.26
CA LEU A 72 51.97 -13.27 20.22
C LEU A 72 51.37 -14.32 21.19
N GLY A 73 52.17 -14.83 22.14
CA GLY A 73 51.69 -15.79 23.14
C GLY A 73 51.65 -17.26 22.68
N GLN A 74 51.66 -17.47 21.39
CA GLN A 74 51.67 -18.82 20.78
C GLN A 74 52.56 -18.84 19.54
N GLY A 75 53.29 -19.92 19.33
CA GLY A 75 54.18 -20.07 18.17
C GLY A 75 55.54 -19.36 18.34
N GLU A 76 56.27 -19.20 17.21
CA GLU A 76 57.53 -18.44 17.20
C GLU A 76 57.24 -16.94 17.13
N PRO A 77 58.08 -16.09 17.75
CA PRO A 77 57.93 -14.63 17.65
C PRO A 77 57.92 -14.12 16.20
N VAL A 78 57.12 -13.15 15.93
CA VAL A 78 56.83 -12.64 14.58
C VAL A 78 57.59 -11.34 14.33
N GLN A 79 58.25 -11.24 13.18
CA GLN A 79 58.92 -10.00 12.77
C GLN A 79 57.89 -9.03 12.18
N ILE A 80 57.84 -7.81 12.73
CA ILE A 80 56.97 -6.71 12.28
C ILE A 80 57.80 -5.45 12.14
N VAL A 81 57.62 -4.74 11.01
CA VAL A 81 58.23 -3.41 10.82
C VAL A 81 57.23 -2.38 11.26
N CYS A 82 57.62 -1.52 12.21
CA CYS A 82 56.81 -0.47 12.78
C CYS A 82 57.40 0.94 12.49
N GLY A 83 56.55 1.85 12.06
CA GLY A 83 56.93 3.25 11.76
C GLY A 83 56.65 4.23 12.91
N ALA A 84 56.02 3.80 13.98
CA ALA A 84 55.69 4.64 15.11
C ALA A 84 56.87 4.98 15.98
N ALA A 85 57.01 6.27 16.35
CA ALA A 85 58.12 6.77 17.13
C ALA A 85 58.13 6.26 18.60
N ASN A 86 56.99 5.82 19.12
CA ASN A 86 56.84 5.37 20.51
C ASN A 86 57.06 3.82 20.70
N VAL A 87 57.45 3.08 19.65
CA VAL A 87 57.69 1.65 19.78
C VAL A 87 58.98 1.37 20.49
N ALA A 88 58.97 0.46 21.47
CA ALA A 88 60.16 0.07 22.22
C ALA A 88 60.09 -1.41 22.70
N ALA A 89 61.23 -2.04 22.94
CA ALA A 89 61.28 -3.38 23.51
C ALA A 89 60.66 -3.42 24.93
N GLY A 90 60.03 -4.52 25.26
CA GLY A 90 59.31 -4.72 26.53
C GLY A 90 57.87 -4.21 26.56
N GLN A 91 57.40 -3.53 25.55
CA GLN A 91 56.00 -3.01 25.51
C GLN A 91 55.03 -4.11 25.20
N LYS A 92 53.83 -4.04 25.81
CA LYS A 92 52.63 -4.78 25.38
C LYS A 92 51.89 -3.93 24.37
N VAL A 93 51.57 -4.49 23.21
CA VAL A 93 51.01 -3.78 22.05
C VAL A 93 49.88 -4.55 21.42
N VAL A 94 49.02 -3.88 20.68
CA VAL A 94 47.97 -4.52 19.89
C VAL A 94 48.48 -4.80 18.48
N VAL A 95 48.41 -6.07 18.06
CA VAL A 95 48.94 -6.54 16.78
C VAL A 95 47.82 -7.09 15.89
N ALA A 96 47.74 -6.57 14.70
CA ALA A 96 46.93 -7.13 13.61
C ALA A 96 47.76 -8.22 12.92
N THR A 97 47.30 -9.47 13.03
CA THR A 97 47.94 -10.66 12.42
C THR A 97 47.63 -10.74 10.93
N LEU A 98 48.33 -11.63 10.19
CA LEU A 98 48.06 -11.81 8.76
C LEU A 98 46.63 -12.32 8.54
N GLY A 99 45.92 -11.65 7.62
CA GLY A 99 44.50 -11.93 7.30
C GLY A 99 43.53 -11.07 8.08
N THR A 100 43.96 -10.32 9.11
CA THR A 100 43.13 -9.38 9.85
C THR A 100 42.59 -8.28 8.90
N LYS A 101 41.30 -7.98 9.03
CA LYS A 101 40.64 -6.85 8.32
C LYS A 101 40.61 -5.65 9.26
N LEU A 102 41.12 -4.53 8.83
CA LEU A 102 41.02 -3.24 9.50
C LEU A 102 40.12 -2.33 8.69
N TYR A 103 39.42 -1.42 9.36
CA TYR A 103 38.37 -0.57 8.76
C TYR A 103 38.70 0.92 8.95
N ASP A 104 38.57 1.69 7.87
CA ASP A 104 38.61 3.13 7.91
C ASP A 104 37.29 3.64 7.29
N GLY A 105 36.36 4.05 8.13
CA GLY A 105 34.99 4.37 7.70
C GLY A 105 34.34 3.15 7.02
N ASP A 106 33.98 3.29 5.73
CA ASP A 106 33.38 2.21 4.93
C ASP A 106 34.42 1.38 4.16
N GLU A 107 35.66 1.82 4.11
CA GLU A 107 36.73 1.08 3.47
C GLU A 107 37.28 0.01 4.40
N CYS A 108 37.69 -1.13 3.84
CA CYS A 108 38.41 -2.14 4.60
C CYS A 108 39.67 -2.59 3.87
N PHE A 109 40.74 -2.83 4.61
CA PHE A 109 41.96 -3.40 4.08
C PHE A 109 42.39 -4.64 4.89
N THR A 110 42.97 -5.59 4.22
CA THR A 110 43.43 -6.85 4.86
C THR A 110 44.93 -6.84 5.05
N ILE A 111 45.41 -7.14 6.27
CA ILE A 111 46.81 -7.27 6.59
C ILE A 111 47.42 -8.45 5.86
N LYS A 112 48.40 -8.17 5.03
CA LYS A 112 49.10 -9.15 4.21
C LYS A 112 50.58 -9.10 4.53
N LYS A 113 51.30 -10.24 4.34
CA LYS A 113 52.74 -10.29 4.36
C LYS A 113 53.29 -9.23 3.39
N SER A 114 54.11 -8.29 3.87
CA SER A 114 54.64 -7.18 3.09
C SER A 114 56.17 -7.08 3.23
N LYS A 115 56.82 -6.39 2.27
CA LYS A 115 58.20 -6.01 2.37
C LYS A 115 58.30 -4.47 2.43
N LEU A 116 58.65 -3.97 3.57
CA LEU A 116 58.87 -2.56 3.80
C LEU A 116 60.35 -2.21 3.66
N ARG A 117 60.72 -1.44 2.67
CA ARG A 117 62.13 -1.07 2.31
C ARG A 117 63.11 -2.26 2.33
N GLY A 118 62.62 -3.46 1.90
CA GLY A 118 63.43 -4.66 1.77
C GLY A 118 63.36 -5.61 2.96
N VAL A 119 62.74 -5.25 4.09
CA VAL A 119 62.55 -6.09 5.28
C VAL A 119 61.12 -6.64 5.33
N GLU A 120 60.98 -7.90 5.64
CA GLU A 120 59.66 -8.54 5.72
C GLU A 120 58.92 -8.12 6.97
N SER A 121 57.61 -7.82 6.85
CA SER A 121 56.67 -7.58 7.93
C SER A 121 55.54 -8.58 7.85
N ASN A 122 55.30 -9.31 8.96
CA ASN A 122 54.27 -10.38 9.04
C ASN A 122 53.14 -9.98 9.98
N GLY A 123 52.71 -8.71 9.96
CA GLY A 123 51.66 -8.14 10.78
C GLY A 123 51.84 -6.65 10.87
N MET A 124 50.99 -6.01 11.68
CA MET A 124 50.99 -4.58 11.93
C MET A 124 50.74 -4.33 13.42
N ILE A 125 51.57 -3.45 14.05
CA ILE A 125 51.30 -2.96 15.41
C ILE A 125 50.43 -1.71 15.24
N CYS A 126 49.28 -1.66 15.92
CA CYS A 126 48.19 -0.74 15.62
C CYS A 126 48.15 0.49 16.55
N ALA A 127 47.71 1.63 16.02
CA ALA A 127 47.24 2.82 16.73
C ALA A 127 45.76 2.71 17.11
N GLU A 128 45.25 3.65 17.91
CA GLU A 128 43.87 3.64 18.38
C GLU A 128 42.85 3.81 17.25
N ASP A 129 43.12 4.74 16.35
CA ASP A 129 42.25 5.07 15.19
C ASP A 129 42.21 3.92 14.16
N GLU A 130 43.35 3.22 14.00
CA GLU A 130 43.45 2.08 13.04
C GLU A 130 42.57 0.88 13.41
N ILE A 131 42.26 0.74 14.69
CA ILE A 131 41.38 -0.32 15.18
C ILE A 131 40.03 0.19 15.71
N GLY A 132 39.77 1.50 15.63
CA GLY A 132 38.51 2.12 15.98
C GLY A 132 38.19 2.18 17.48
N ILE A 133 39.20 2.11 18.38
CA ILE A 133 39.02 2.26 19.83
C ILE A 133 39.23 3.68 20.32
N GLY A 134 39.77 4.57 19.49
CA GLY A 134 40.01 5.97 19.79
C GLY A 134 40.23 6.77 18.51
N THR A 135 40.68 8.03 18.67
CA THR A 135 40.93 8.95 17.54
C THR A 135 42.40 9.31 17.41
N SER A 136 43.29 8.81 18.31
CA SER A 136 44.70 9.16 18.32
C SER A 136 45.49 8.37 17.27
N HIS A 137 46.24 9.07 16.43
CA HIS A 137 47.22 8.51 15.49
C HIS A 137 48.66 8.92 15.87
N GLU A 138 48.89 9.44 17.09
CA GLU A 138 50.22 9.93 17.52
C GLU A 138 51.22 8.82 17.80
N GLY A 139 50.79 7.55 17.81
CA GLY A 139 51.64 6.38 18.01
C GLY A 139 50.84 5.10 18.20
N ILE A 140 51.60 3.98 18.37
CA ILE A 140 50.96 2.67 18.65
C ILE A 140 50.38 2.64 20.06
N ILE A 141 49.38 1.77 20.24
CA ILE A 141 48.81 1.48 21.58
C ILE A 141 49.80 0.75 22.42
N VAL A 142 50.14 1.33 23.61
CA VAL A 142 50.95 0.65 24.63
C VAL A 142 50.07 0.31 25.83
N LEU A 143 49.98 -0.99 26.10
CA LEU A 143 49.14 -1.53 27.17
C LEU A 143 49.91 -1.70 28.49
N PRO A 144 49.20 -1.85 29.64
CA PRO A 144 49.81 -2.16 30.93
C PRO A 144 50.64 -3.43 30.89
N GLN A 145 51.68 -3.50 31.70
CA GLN A 145 52.67 -4.61 31.71
C GLN A 145 52.10 -5.95 32.18
N ASP A 146 50.99 -5.92 32.92
CA ASP A 146 50.32 -7.11 33.48
C ASP A 146 49.45 -7.85 32.44
N VAL A 147 49.26 -7.30 31.24
CA VAL A 147 48.48 -7.91 30.18
C VAL A 147 49.25 -9.08 29.57
N VAL A 148 48.60 -10.24 29.45
CA VAL A 148 49.20 -11.50 28.96
C VAL A 148 49.27 -11.48 27.42
N PRO A 149 50.46 -11.68 26.82
CA PRO A 149 50.60 -11.90 25.38
C PRO A 149 49.77 -13.09 24.88
N GLY A 150 49.12 -12.96 23.74
CA GLY A 150 48.21 -13.93 23.21
C GLY A 150 46.74 -13.71 23.56
N THR A 151 46.45 -12.79 24.47
CA THR A 151 45.05 -12.37 24.71
C THR A 151 44.47 -11.75 23.44
N LEU A 152 43.26 -12.16 23.07
CA LEU A 152 42.57 -11.52 21.96
C LEU A 152 42.18 -10.07 22.32
N ALA A 153 42.41 -9.14 21.40
CA ALA A 153 42.07 -7.72 21.65
C ALA A 153 40.59 -7.55 21.98
N LYS A 154 39.73 -8.30 21.34
CA LYS A 154 38.27 -8.27 21.61
C LYS A 154 37.93 -8.62 23.07
N ASP A 155 38.65 -9.56 23.65
CA ASP A 155 38.43 -9.99 25.04
C ASP A 155 38.99 -8.95 26.04
N TYR A 156 40.15 -8.37 25.71
CA TYR A 156 40.78 -7.33 26.52
C TYR A 156 39.94 -6.06 26.58
N TYR A 157 39.42 -5.60 25.39
CA TYR A 157 38.57 -4.43 25.29
C TYR A 157 37.11 -4.72 25.57
N GLN A 158 36.76 -5.98 25.88
CA GLN A 158 35.39 -6.42 26.17
C GLN A 158 34.39 -5.95 25.10
N ILE A 159 34.76 -6.18 23.82
CA ILE A 159 33.91 -5.80 22.69
C ILE A 159 32.59 -6.51 22.82
N LYS A 160 31.51 -5.72 22.86
CA LYS A 160 30.15 -6.22 22.94
C LYS A 160 29.54 -6.18 21.55
N SER A 161 28.99 -7.30 21.12
CA SER A 161 28.09 -7.35 20.00
C SER A 161 26.65 -7.22 20.48
N ASP A 162 25.83 -6.64 19.67
CA ASP A 162 24.37 -6.64 19.80
C ASP A 162 23.75 -7.08 18.48
N TYR A 163 22.49 -7.46 18.52
CA TYR A 163 21.73 -7.76 17.33
C TYR A 163 20.58 -6.77 17.17
N VAL A 164 20.42 -6.26 15.99
CA VAL A 164 19.31 -5.36 15.63
C VAL A 164 18.29 -6.15 14.83
N LEU A 165 17.07 -6.20 15.35
CA LEU A 165 15.92 -6.78 14.67
C LEU A 165 15.17 -5.66 13.95
N GLU A 166 14.99 -5.77 12.64
CA GLU A 166 14.16 -4.87 11.85
C GLU A 166 12.71 -5.32 11.93
N VAL A 167 11.94 -4.67 12.82
CA VAL A 167 10.53 -5.00 13.05
C VAL A 167 9.64 -4.06 12.27
N ASP A 168 8.77 -4.60 11.43
CA ASP A 168 7.76 -3.85 10.70
C ASP A 168 6.49 -3.69 11.54
N ILE A 169 6.17 -2.44 11.87
CA ILE A 169 5.05 -2.08 12.74
C ILE A 169 3.89 -1.57 11.91
N THR A 170 2.82 -2.32 11.88
CA THR A 170 1.57 -1.90 11.21
C THR A 170 0.93 -0.71 11.92
N PRO A 171 0.18 0.15 11.21
CA PRO A 171 -0.37 1.39 11.77
C PRO A 171 -1.30 1.20 12.98
N ASN A 172 -1.92 0.05 13.14
CA ASN A 172 -2.79 -0.29 14.29
C ASN A 172 -2.02 -0.70 15.55
N ARG A 173 -0.73 -1.10 15.42
CA ARG A 173 0.10 -1.58 16.52
C ARG A 173 0.96 -0.46 17.12
N ALA A 174 0.33 0.68 17.43
CA ALA A 174 0.99 1.81 18.11
C ALA A 174 1.65 1.42 19.45
N ASP A 175 1.07 0.46 20.15
CA ASP A 175 1.57 -0.13 21.39
C ASP A 175 2.96 -0.77 21.27
N ALA A 176 3.31 -1.25 20.07
CA ALA A 176 4.59 -1.91 19.77
C ALA A 176 5.66 -0.94 19.22
N CYS A 177 5.40 0.36 19.13
CA CYS A 177 6.33 1.37 18.60
C CYS A 177 7.49 1.72 19.55
N SER A 178 7.96 0.78 20.37
CA SER A 178 9.05 0.94 21.34
C SER A 178 9.64 -0.40 21.76
N HIS A 179 10.83 -0.39 22.39
CA HIS A 179 11.44 -1.60 22.96
C HIS A 179 10.56 -2.23 24.03
N TYR A 180 9.97 -1.42 24.91
CA TYR A 180 9.06 -1.93 25.95
C TYR A 180 7.77 -2.51 25.37
N GLY A 181 7.22 -1.88 24.32
CA GLY A 181 6.05 -2.39 23.62
C GLY A 181 6.29 -3.77 22.96
N VAL A 182 7.43 -3.92 22.29
CA VAL A 182 7.86 -5.22 21.72
C VAL A 182 8.15 -6.25 22.83
N ALA A 183 8.77 -5.81 23.95
CA ALA A 183 9.02 -6.68 25.10
C ALA A 183 7.74 -7.23 25.71
N ARG A 184 6.67 -6.43 25.76
CA ARG A 184 5.35 -6.83 26.24
C ARG A 184 4.72 -7.93 25.38
N ASP A 185 4.79 -7.80 24.08
CA ASP A 185 4.31 -8.83 23.15
C ASP A 185 5.14 -10.12 23.24
N LEU A 186 6.47 -9.98 23.30
CA LEU A 186 7.37 -11.12 23.49
C LEU A 186 7.12 -11.82 24.83
N TYR A 187 6.86 -11.06 25.89
CA TYR A 187 6.48 -11.60 27.18
C TYR A 187 5.22 -12.46 27.10
N ALA A 188 4.17 -11.97 26.44
CA ALA A 188 2.94 -12.74 26.25
C ALA A 188 3.19 -14.05 25.48
N TRP A 189 4.02 -14.00 24.44
CA TRP A 189 4.44 -15.20 23.70
C TRP A 189 5.21 -16.17 24.59
N LEU A 190 6.17 -15.70 25.40
CA LEU A 190 6.95 -16.52 26.30
C LEU A 190 6.06 -17.26 27.32
N ILE A 191 5.14 -16.57 27.97
CA ILE A 191 4.19 -17.14 28.92
C ILE A 191 3.32 -18.20 28.24
N GLN A 192 2.76 -17.91 27.07
CA GLN A 192 1.93 -18.85 26.32
C GLN A 192 2.70 -20.11 25.92
N ASN A 193 4.00 -20.01 25.66
CA ASN A 193 4.86 -21.17 25.32
C ASN A 193 5.50 -21.83 26.54
N GLY A 194 4.98 -21.60 27.75
CA GLY A 194 5.40 -22.26 29.00
C GLY A 194 6.78 -21.84 29.49
N ARG A 195 7.31 -20.71 29.01
CA ARG A 195 8.60 -20.20 29.46
C ARG A 195 8.40 -19.26 30.66
N GLN A 196 9.29 -19.32 31.62
CA GLN A 196 9.30 -18.37 32.72
C GLN A 196 9.88 -17.05 32.24
N ALA A 197 9.10 -15.98 32.35
CA ALA A 197 9.52 -14.64 32.00
C ALA A 197 8.94 -13.62 33.00
N GLU A 198 9.60 -12.47 33.07
CA GLU A 198 9.15 -11.34 33.89
C GLU A 198 9.31 -10.08 33.05
N LEU A 199 8.26 -9.30 32.93
CA LEU A 199 8.27 -8.00 32.27
C LEU A 199 8.54 -6.90 33.30
N LYS A 200 9.61 -6.12 33.10
CA LYS A 200 10.03 -5.08 34.01
C LYS A 200 10.30 -3.76 33.29
N ARG A 201 10.13 -2.67 34.01
CA ARG A 201 10.63 -1.35 33.60
C ARG A 201 11.28 -0.69 34.81
N PRO A 202 12.27 0.22 34.61
CA PRO A 202 12.94 0.92 35.70
C PRO A 202 11.96 1.59 36.67
N SER A 203 12.27 1.56 37.98
CA SER A 203 11.45 2.28 38.95
C SER A 203 11.71 3.77 38.89
N VAL A 204 10.64 4.53 38.93
CA VAL A 204 10.66 6.01 39.02
C VAL A 204 10.38 6.51 40.45
N ASP A 205 10.40 5.64 41.42
CA ASP A 205 10.10 5.97 42.86
C ASP A 205 11.14 6.91 43.48
N ALA A 206 12.32 7.00 42.88
CA ALA A 206 13.37 7.91 43.29
C ALA A 206 13.09 9.39 42.91
N PHE A 207 12.07 9.64 42.07
CA PHE A 207 11.70 11.00 41.69
C PHE A 207 11.28 11.82 42.91
N ARG A 208 11.97 12.94 43.17
CA ARG A 208 11.66 13.90 44.24
C ARG A 208 11.96 15.31 43.72
N VAL A 209 11.12 16.26 44.10
CA VAL A 209 11.36 17.67 43.87
C VAL A 209 12.43 18.14 44.88
N ASP A 210 13.47 18.75 44.37
CA ASP A 210 14.61 19.22 45.16
C ASP A 210 14.35 20.62 45.75
N ASN A 211 13.70 21.50 44.93
CA ASN A 211 13.29 22.84 45.34
C ASN A 211 12.11 23.33 44.49
N HIS A 212 11.66 24.57 44.73
CA HIS A 212 10.56 25.21 43.99
C HIS A 212 10.98 26.56 43.42
N ASP A 213 12.26 26.67 42.97
CA ASP A 213 12.86 27.93 42.58
C ASP A 213 12.45 28.37 41.15
N MET A 214 11.92 27.49 40.34
CA MET A 214 11.49 27.78 38.98
C MET A 214 10.18 27.09 38.64
N ASP A 215 9.10 27.83 38.78
CA ASP A 215 7.74 27.35 38.47
C ASP A 215 7.25 27.90 37.14
N ILE A 216 7.21 27.07 36.10
CA ILE A 216 6.65 27.41 34.78
C ILE A 216 5.21 26.96 34.74
N ALA A 217 4.29 27.90 34.50
CA ALA A 217 2.87 27.62 34.41
C ALA A 217 2.52 26.89 33.09
N VAL A 218 1.56 25.99 33.15
CA VAL A 218 1.07 25.28 31.96
C VAL A 218 -0.42 25.56 31.80
N GLU A 219 -0.80 25.98 30.61
CA GLU A 219 -2.19 26.20 30.22
C GLU A 219 -2.46 25.50 28.88
N VAL A 220 -3.54 24.72 28.84
CA VAL A 220 -3.99 24.03 27.62
C VAL A 220 -5.33 24.67 27.21
N GLU A 221 -5.29 25.52 26.19
CA GLU A 221 -6.50 26.17 25.66
C GLU A 221 -7.33 25.22 24.77
N ASN A 222 -6.66 24.33 24.03
CA ASN A 222 -7.31 23.34 23.15
C ASN A 222 -7.18 21.92 23.71
N THR A 223 -8.08 21.56 24.59
CA THR A 223 -8.11 20.24 25.24
C THR A 223 -8.57 19.09 24.33
N GLU A 224 -9.19 19.38 23.20
CA GLU A 224 -9.50 18.37 22.16
C GLU A 224 -8.21 17.92 21.44
N ALA A 225 -7.39 18.87 21.03
CA ALA A 225 -6.14 18.59 20.32
C ALA A 225 -5.03 18.11 21.26
N CYS A 226 -5.05 18.55 22.52
CA CYS A 226 -4.11 18.13 23.57
C CYS A 226 -4.88 17.68 24.82
N PRO A 227 -5.34 16.42 24.89
CA PRO A 227 -6.05 15.89 26.06
C PRO A 227 -5.21 15.84 27.32
N ARG A 228 -3.89 15.65 27.23
CA ARG A 228 -2.99 15.67 28.38
C ARG A 228 -1.67 16.33 28.05
N TYR A 229 -1.23 17.22 28.93
CA TYR A 229 0.06 17.88 28.85
C TYR A 229 0.73 17.92 30.22
N ALA A 230 1.94 17.39 30.31
CA ALA A 230 2.70 17.41 31.54
C ALA A 230 4.11 17.98 31.32
N GLY A 231 4.66 18.60 32.34
CA GLY A 231 6.02 19.12 32.31
C GLY A 231 6.61 19.32 33.69
N VAL A 232 7.95 19.42 33.74
CA VAL A 232 8.73 19.67 34.95
C VAL A 232 9.95 20.48 34.62
N THR A 233 10.34 21.38 35.52
CA THR A 233 11.52 22.22 35.36
C THR A 233 12.72 21.63 36.11
N ILE A 234 13.88 21.64 35.45
CA ILE A 234 15.16 21.20 36.04
C ILE A 234 16.18 22.34 35.84
N LYS A 235 16.78 22.78 36.94
CA LYS A 235 17.78 23.87 36.96
C LYS A 235 19.21 23.35 37.05
N ASN A 236 20.16 24.22 36.68
CA ASN A 236 21.58 23.98 36.83
C ASN A 236 22.08 22.73 36.08
N VAL A 237 21.49 22.41 34.91
CA VAL A 237 21.98 21.33 34.08
C VAL A 237 23.25 21.71 33.33
N THR A 238 24.06 20.73 32.99
CA THR A 238 25.24 20.90 32.14
C THR A 238 25.02 20.10 30.84
N VAL A 239 24.78 20.81 29.74
CA VAL A 239 24.67 20.19 28.43
C VAL A 239 26.06 19.80 27.95
N LYS A 240 26.26 18.53 27.63
CA LYS A 240 27.51 17.94 27.17
C LYS A 240 27.26 16.70 26.35
N GLU A 241 28.31 16.12 25.83
CA GLU A 241 28.23 14.81 25.15
C GLU A 241 27.66 13.74 26.09
N SER A 242 26.80 12.88 25.51
CA SER A 242 26.18 11.75 26.21
C SER A 242 27.22 10.70 26.61
N PRO A 243 26.98 9.97 27.71
CA PRO A 243 27.84 8.84 28.04
C PRO A 243 27.75 7.75 26.96
N GLU A 244 28.82 7.03 26.79
CA GLU A 244 28.98 6.04 25.70
C GLU A 244 27.82 5.01 25.63
N TRP A 245 27.35 4.51 26.76
CA TRP A 245 26.25 3.54 26.79
C TRP A 245 24.95 4.09 26.13
N LEU A 246 24.66 5.37 26.30
CA LEU A 246 23.50 6.03 25.74
C LEU A 246 23.69 6.26 24.24
N GLN A 247 24.85 6.76 23.85
CA GLN A 247 25.22 6.94 22.45
C GLN A 247 25.15 5.61 21.69
N ASN A 248 25.69 4.52 22.26
CA ASN A 248 25.70 3.19 21.63
C ASN A 248 24.29 2.65 21.44
N LYS A 249 23.41 2.78 22.44
CA LYS A 249 22.00 2.38 22.27
C LYS A 249 21.29 3.12 21.13
N LEU A 250 21.52 4.42 21.02
CA LEU A 250 20.91 5.23 19.95
C LEU A 250 21.50 4.91 18.57
N ARG A 251 22.84 4.79 18.47
CA ARG A 251 23.50 4.40 17.20
C ARG A 251 23.04 3.05 16.69
N LEU A 252 22.87 2.07 17.58
CA LEU A 252 22.38 0.72 17.24
C LEU A 252 21.03 0.75 16.51
N ILE A 253 20.16 1.65 16.88
CA ILE A 253 18.83 1.79 16.26
C ILE A 253 18.79 2.83 15.13
N GLY A 254 19.97 3.36 14.73
CA GLY A 254 20.09 4.32 13.63
C GLY A 254 19.84 5.78 14.02
N VAL A 255 19.80 6.11 15.33
CA VAL A 255 19.62 7.48 15.82
C VAL A 255 21.00 8.11 16.11
N ARG A 256 21.26 9.27 15.51
CA ARG A 256 22.50 10.01 15.73
C ARG A 256 22.47 10.70 17.11
N PRO A 257 23.44 10.45 18.00
CA PRO A 257 23.59 11.18 19.25
C PRO A 257 23.91 12.68 19.01
N ILE A 258 23.37 13.53 19.86
CA ILE A 258 23.54 14.99 19.78
C ILE A 258 24.18 15.52 21.08
N ASN A 259 23.44 15.43 22.18
CA ASN A 259 23.92 15.82 23.53
C ASN A 259 23.08 15.08 24.59
N ASN A 260 23.54 15.10 25.82
CA ASN A 260 22.95 14.35 26.94
C ASN A 260 21.46 14.68 27.20
N ILE A 261 20.97 15.86 26.86
CA ILE A 261 19.56 16.25 27.03
C ILE A 261 18.69 15.66 25.90
N VAL A 262 19.06 15.96 24.65
CA VAL A 262 18.33 15.48 23.45
C VAL A 262 18.37 13.96 23.36
N ASP A 263 19.50 13.34 23.68
CA ASP A 263 19.67 11.90 23.63
C ASP A 263 18.81 11.18 24.69
N ILE A 264 18.58 11.79 25.85
CA ILE A 264 17.63 11.28 26.85
C ILE A 264 16.21 11.29 26.29
N THR A 265 15.77 12.37 25.62
CA THR A 265 14.42 12.41 25.03
C THR A 265 14.26 11.37 23.91
N ASN A 266 15.28 11.18 23.09
CA ASN A 266 15.30 10.11 22.06
C ASN A 266 15.31 8.72 22.70
N TYR A 267 16.08 8.52 23.78
CA TYR A 267 16.09 7.27 24.52
C TYR A 267 14.70 6.91 25.04
N ILE A 268 13.99 7.84 25.70
CA ILE A 268 12.64 7.65 26.23
C ILE A 268 11.66 7.33 25.10
N LEU A 269 11.77 8.02 23.97
CA LEU A 269 10.92 7.78 22.79
C LEU A 269 11.06 6.34 22.28
N HIS A 270 12.28 5.84 22.14
CA HIS A 270 12.53 4.48 21.65
C HIS A 270 12.38 3.41 22.73
N ALA A 271 12.55 3.77 23.99
CA ALA A 271 12.35 2.88 25.13
C ALA A 271 10.87 2.58 25.39
N TYR A 272 10.01 3.59 25.43
CA TYR A 272 8.62 3.51 25.89
C TYR A 272 7.58 3.98 24.88
N GLY A 273 7.99 4.51 23.73
CA GLY A 273 7.08 5.04 22.71
C GLY A 273 6.48 6.40 23.06
N GLN A 274 7.05 7.11 24.06
CA GLN A 274 6.62 8.44 24.47
C GLN A 274 7.53 9.50 23.87
N PRO A 275 7.11 10.25 22.83
CA PRO A 275 7.87 11.38 22.35
C PRO A 275 7.92 12.47 23.42
N MET A 276 9.06 13.07 23.61
CA MET A 276 9.30 14.16 24.54
C MET A 276 9.97 15.32 23.87
N HIS A 277 9.77 16.51 24.42
CA HIS A 277 10.52 17.69 24.02
C HIS A 277 11.18 18.36 25.24
N CYS A 278 12.31 18.99 25.01
CA CYS A 278 13.01 19.74 26.05
C CYS A 278 13.25 21.17 25.56
N PHE A 279 12.65 22.13 26.28
CA PHE A 279 12.83 23.54 26.01
C PHE A 279 13.92 24.13 26.89
N ASP A 280 14.70 25.08 26.36
CA ASP A 280 15.49 25.98 27.16
C ASP A 280 14.55 26.88 27.97
N ALA A 281 14.58 26.78 29.29
CA ALA A 281 13.68 27.49 30.18
C ALA A 281 13.80 29.02 30.06
N ASP A 282 14.98 29.55 29.76
CA ASP A 282 15.20 30.99 29.51
C ASP A 282 14.47 31.51 28.26
N LYS A 283 14.13 30.60 27.31
CA LYS A 283 13.36 30.94 26.12
C LYS A 283 11.86 30.95 26.35
N ILE A 284 11.39 30.45 27.50
CA ILE A 284 9.96 30.45 27.86
C ILE A 284 9.59 31.82 28.42
N LYS A 285 9.36 32.78 27.51
CA LYS A 285 8.98 34.13 27.88
C LYS A 285 7.70 34.15 28.70
N GLY A 286 7.70 34.97 29.77
CA GLY A 286 6.56 35.08 30.69
C GLY A 286 6.41 33.90 31.64
N GLY A 287 7.34 32.94 31.70
CA GLY A 287 7.33 31.83 32.64
C GLY A 287 6.09 30.90 32.45
N LYS A 288 5.58 30.77 31.21
CA LYS A 288 4.33 30.08 30.92
C LYS A 288 4.37 29.37 29.58
N ILE A 289 3.91 28.14 29.57
CA ILE A 289 3.59 27.35 28.38
C ILE A 289 2.09 27.47 28.10
N VAL A 290 1.73 27.75 26.85
CA VAL A 290 0.34 27.80 26.38
C VAL A 290 0.19 26.88 25.16
N VAL A 291 -0.60 25.83 25.30
CA VAL A 291 -0.88 24.89 24.19
C VAL A 291 -2.16 25.33 23.49
N LYS A 292 -2.03 25.87 22.29
CA LYS A 292 -3.11 26.48 21.52
C LYS A 292 -2.89 26.42 20.01
N THR A 293 -3.89 26.82 19.22
CA THR A 293 -3.72 27.10 17.80
C THR A 293 -3.36 28.56 17.58
N CYS A 294 -2.64 28.85 16.49
CA CYS A 294 -2.30 30.22 16.08
C CYS A 294 -3.19 30.69 14.94
N ALA A 295 -3.16 32.00 14.66
CA ALA A 295 -3.91 32.56 13.53
C ALA A 295 -3.42 31.98 12.18
N GLU A 296 -4.35 31.81 11.23
CA GLU A 296 -4.03 31.38 9.86
C GLU A 296 -2.97 32.29 9.23
N GLY A 297 -1.96 31.73 8.62
CA GLY A 297 -0.89 32.46 7.97
C GLY A 297 0.27 32.88 8.86
N THR A 298 0.26 32.57 10.18
CA THR A 298 1.37 32.85 11.09
C THR A 298 2.66 32.17 10.57
N LYS A 299 3.77 32.93 10.55
CA LYS A 299 5.08 32.40 10.15
C LYS A 299 5.80 31.74 11.34
N PHE A 300 6.42 30.60 11.08
CA PHE A 300 7.15 29.85 12.08
C PHE A 300 8.37 29.17 11.47
N VAL A 301 9.53 29.26 12.11
CA VAL A 301 10.78 28.63 11.64
C VAL A 301 11.04 27.37 12.47
N THR A 302 11.15 26.25 11.79
CA THR A 302 11.40 24.94 12.41
C THR A 302 12.89 24.63 12.54
N LEU A 303 13.27 23.58 13.31
CA LEU A 303 14.65 23.17 13.55
C LEU A 303 15.47 22.86 12.28
N ASP A 304 14.82 22.59 11.16
CA ASP A 304 15.43 22.42 9.83
C ASP A 304 15.65 23.75 9.09
N GLU A 305 15.53 24.87 9.81
CA GLU A 305 15.67 26.26 9.30
C GLU A 305 14.64 26.63 8.22
N ALA A 306 13.61 25.82 8.01
CA ALA A 306 12.56 26.08 7.05
C ALA A 306 11.47 26.99 7.63
N GLU A 307 11.14 28.09 6.92
CA GLU A 307 9.98 28.91 7.25
C GLU A 307 8.70 28.24 6.80
N ARG A 308 7.79 28.02 7.73
CA ARG A 308 6.49 27.40 7.49
C ARG A 308 5.34 28.38 7.74
N THR A 309 4.25 28.20 7.03
CA THR A 309 3.04 28.98 7.22
C THR A 309 2.03 28.14 7.97
N LEU A 310 1.71 28.53 9.21
CA LEU A 310 0.78 27.80 10.07
C LEU A 310 -0.67 27.96 9.61
N SER A 311 -1.44 26.90 9.84
CA SER A 311 -2.89 26.94 9.73
C SER A 311 -3.53 27.15 11.10
N GLU A 312 -4.71 27.74 11.16
CA GLU A 312 -5.55 27.82 12.37
C GLU A 312 -5.87 26.45 13.01
N ARG A 313 -5.57 25.34 12.28
CA ARG A 313 -5.74 23.97 12.72
C ARG A 313 -4.43 23.30 13.11
N ASP A 314 -3.34 24.04 13.17
CA ASP A 314 -2.08 23.51 13.69
C ASP A 314 -1.98 23.80 15.19
N LEU A 315 -1.84 22.72 15.97
CA LEU A 315 -1.63 22.86 17.39
C LEU A 315 -0.19 23.27 17.66
N MET A 316 -0.01 24.32 18.44
CA MET A 316 1.30 24.87 18.77
C MET A 316 1.51 24.86 20.27
N ILE A 317 2.75 24.64 20.68
CA ILE A 317 3.23 24.93 22.03
C ILE A 317 3.85 26.32 21.97
N CYS A 318 3.30 27.24 22.74
CA CYS A 318 3.69 28.65 22.75
C CYS A 318 4.22 29.04 24.14
N ASN A 319 5.06 30.05 24.21
CA ASN A 319 5.25 30.82 25.43
C ASN A 319 4.17 31.94 25.53
N ALA A 320 4.32 32.90 26.40
CA ALA A 320 3.34 33.97 26.56
C ALA A 320 3.24 34.90 25.32
N GLU A 321 4.24 34.92 24.44
CA GLU A 321 4.35 35.88 23.34
C GLU A 321 4.29 35.22 21.96
N GLU A 322 4.92 34.05 21.76
CA GLU A 322 5.17 33.46 20.44
C GLU A 322 5.10 31.92 20.45
N PRO A 323 4.87 31.28 19.27
CA PRO A 323 4.94 29.83 19.14
C PRO A 323 6.40 29.33 19.24
N MET A 324 6.58 28.18 19.89
CA MET A 324 7.88 27.55 20.13
C MET A 324 8.03 26.18 19.47
N CYS A 325 6.93 25.46 19.27
CA CYS A 325 6.98 24.10 18.72
C CYS A 325 5.65 23.75 18.04
N ILE A 326 5.69 23.02 16.92
CA ILE A 326 4.53 22.37 16.33
C ILE A 326 4.25 21.10 17.14
N ALA A 327 3.21 21.12 17.95
CA ALA A 327 2.90 20.09 18.94
C ALA A 327 2.87 18.68 18.36
N GLY A 328 3.73 17.81 18.87
CA GLY A 328 3.87 16.42 18.46
C GLY A 328 4.45 16.18 17.07
N VAL A 329 4.91 17.24 16.38
CA VAL A 329 5.44 17.13 15.01
C VAL A 329 6.91 17.57 14.95
N PHE A 330 7.20 18.85 15.23
CA PHE A 330 8.57 19.35 15.06
C PHE A 330 8.84 20.60 15.89
N GLY A 331 10.05 20.68 16.49
CA GLY A 331 10.47 21.80 17.31
C GLY A 331 10.77 23.08 16.50
N GLY A 332 10.71 24.23 17.17
CA GLY A 332 11.15 25.51 16.63
C GLY A 332 12.63 25.77 16.83
N LEU A 333 13.22 26.54 15.92
CA LEU A 333 14.66 26.82 15.90
C LEU A 333 15.16 27.51 17.20
N ASP A 334 14.38 28.45 17.72
CA ASP A 334 14.85 29.34 18.82
C ASP A 334 14.59 28.80 20.23
N SER A 335 13.78 27.72 20.37
CA SER A 335 13.32 27.22 21.68
C SER A 335 14.07 26.00 22.19
N GLY A 336 14.92 25.40 21.37
CA GLY A 336 15.67 24.20 21.69
C GLY A 336 16.84 24.45 22.67
N THR A 337 17.33 23.34 23.24
CA THR A 337 18.50 23.35 24.12
C THR A 337 19.80 23.52 23.33
N THR A 338 20.72 24.29 23.88
CA THR A 338 22.06 24.57 23.36
C THR A 338 23.13 24.20 24.40
N GLU A 339 24.39 24.23 24.05
CA GLU A 339 25.51 24.00 25.00
C GLU A 339 25.51 25.01 26.15
N SER A 340 24.94 26.20 25.95
CA SER A 340 24.85 27.24 26.97
C SER A 340 23.64 27.13 27.89
N THR A 341 22.70 26.25 27.59
CA THR A 341 21.46 26.05 28.36
C THR A 341 21.78 25.56 29.78
N LYS A 342 21.23 26.22 30.80
CA LYS A 342 21.39 25.92 32.22
C LYS A 342 20.12 25.38 32.86
N ASP A 343 18.98 25.84 32.42
CA ASP A 343 17.71 25.47 32.98
C ASP A 343 16.80 24.96 31.86
N VAL A 344 16.10 23.85 32.11
CA VAL A 344 15.30 23.18 31.09
C VAL A 344 13.88 22.89 31.59
N PHE A 345 12.95 22.95 30.67
CA PHE A 345 11.59 22.46 30.88
C PHE A 345 11.38 21.19 30.03
N LEU A 346 11.20 20.06 30.72
CA LEU A 346 10.88 18.77 30.07
C LEU A 346 9.37 18.68 29.84
N GLU A 347 9.01 18.37 28.61
CA GLU A 347 7.63 18.12 28.20
C GLU A 347 7.38 16.64 27.96
N SER A 348 6.24 16.15 28.42
CA SER A 348 5.65 14.87 28.05
C SER A 348 4.13 15.05 27.89
N ALA A 349 3.58 14.74 26.73
CA ALA A 349 2.19 15.04 26.40
C ALA A 349 1.50 13.90 25.68
N TYR A 350 0.17 13.95 25.63
CA TYR A 350 -0.67 13.17 24.74
C TYR A 350 -1.42 14.12 23.81
N PHE A 351 -1.05 14.11 22.53
CA PHE A 351 -1.71 14.88 21.50
C PHE A 351 -2.67 13.98 20.71
N HIS A 352 -3.80 14.54 20.29
CA HIS A 352 -4.81 13.80 19.56
C HIS A 352 -4.29 13.34 18.20
N PRO A 353 -4.30 12.02 17.86
CA PRO A 353 -3.67 11.45 16.68
C PRO A 353 -4.07 12.13 15.36
N THR A 354 -5.35 12.44 15.19
CA THR A 354 -5.87 13.08 13.97
C THR A 354 -5.32 14.49 13.75
N TRP A 355 -5.14 15.26 14.82
CA TRP A 355 -4.56 16.60 14.77
C TRP A 355 -3.12 16.55 14.32
N VAL A 356 -2.31 15.72 14.97
CA VAL A 356 -0.89 15.53 14.59
C VAL A 356 -0.76 15.05 13.15
N ARG A 357 -1.52 14.05 12.74
CA ARG A 357 -1.49 13.51 11.36
C ARG A 357 -1.83 14.57 10.32
N LYS A 358 -2.86 15.38 10.56
CA LYS A 358 -3.28 16.43 9.60
C LYS A 358 -2.23 17.52 9.50
N THR A 359 -1.65 17.94 10.62
CA THR A 359 -0.58 18.94 10.68
C THR A 359 0.70 18.43 10.00
N ALA A 360 1.17 17.24 10.35
CA ALA A 360 2.34 16.61 9.75
C ALA A 360 2.22 16.52 8.21
N ARG A 361 1.08 16.07 7.71
CA ARG A 361 0.80 16.01 6.25
C ARG A 361 0.75 17.38 5.59
N ARG A 362 0.16 18.39 6.25
CA ARG A 362 0.07 19.75 5.72
C ARG A 362 1.44 20.35 5.49
N HIS A 363 2.35 20.11 6.41
CA HIS A 363 3.72 20.63 6.33
C HIS A 363 4.72 19.69 5.64
N GLY A 364 4.28 18.48 5.20
CA GLY A 364 5.14 17.48 4.59
C GLY A 364 6.21 16.94 5.53
N LEU A 365 5.93 16.92 6.85
CA LEU A 365 6.83 16.46 7.89
C LEU A 365 6.52 15.00 8.28
N SER A 366 7.58 14.21 8.38
CA SER A 366 7.52 12.85 8.93
C SER A 366 8.67 12.69 9.92
N THR A 367 8.35 12.69 11.21
CA THR A 367 9.32 12.56 12.30
C THR A 367 8.99 11.35 13.16
N ASP A 368 9.97 10.87 13.93
CA ASP A 368 9.74 9.78 14.89
C ASP A 368 8.66 10.12 15.93
N SER A 369 8.53 11.39 16.26
CA SER A 369 7.50 11.92 17.15
C SER A 369 6.11 11.86 16.48
N SER A 370 5.97 12.44 15.28
CA SER A 370 4.70 12.43 14.55
C SER A 370 4.24 11.01 14.20
N PHE A 371 5.18 10.13 13.86
CA PHE A 371 4.92 8.71 13.58
C PHE A 371 4.21 8.01 14.75
N ARG A 372 4.60 8.30 15.99
CA ARG A 372 3.99 7.70 17.19
C ARG A 372 2.70 8.40 17.57
N PHE A 373 2.68 9.72 17.65
CA PHE A 373 1.47 10.46 18.01
C PHE A 373 0.31 10.24 17.03
N GLU A 374 0.58 10.19 15.71
CA GLU A 374 -0.48 10.00 14.72
C GLU A 374 -1.14 8.63 14.76
N ARG A 375 -0.47 7.65 15.37
CA ARG A 375 -0.99 6.29 15.61
C ARG A 375 -1.67 6.13 16.96
N GLY A 376 -1.34 7.02 17.88
CA GLY A 376 -1.75 6.97 19.30
C GLY A 376 -0.63 6.43 20.19
N ILE A 377 -0.46 7.05 21.32
CA ILE A 377 0.48 6.64 22.37
C ILE A 377 -0.29 6.33 23.66
N ASP A 378 0.41 5.87 24.70
CA ASP A 378 -0.20 5.63 26.00
C ASP A 378 -0.49 6.94 26.75
N PRO A 379 -1.74 7.37 26.92
CA PRO A 379 -2.06 8.56 27.70
C PRO A 379 -1.68 8.43 29.18
N ASN A 380 -1.60 7.19 29.70
CA ASN A 380 -1.24 6.91 31.10
C ASN A 380 0.27 6.80 31.31
N GLY A 381 1.05 6.57 30.24
CA GLY A 381 2.51 6.51 30.27
C GLY A 381 3.19 7.87 30.42
N VAL A 382 2.49 8.97 30.16
CA VAL A 382 3.02 10.35 30.13
C VAL A 382 3.84 10.71 31.39
N ILE A 383 3.31 10.45 32.57
CA ILE A 383 3.97 10.81 33.86
C ILE A 383 5.14 9.87 34.18
N TYR A 384 5.01 8.58 33.83
CA TYR A 384 6.12 7.64 34.01
C TYR A 384 7.33 8.07 33.17
N ALA A 385 7.11 8.34 31.88
CA ALA A 385 8.16 8.78 30.96
C ALA A 385 8.81 10.10 31.39
N LEU A 386 8.00 11.06 31.86
CA LEU A 386 8.50 12.34 32.38
C LEU A 386 9.40 12.16 33.60
N LYS A 387 9.01 11.32 34.56
CA LYS A 387 9.80 11.03 35.76
C LYS A 387 11.12 10.32 35.42
N GLU A 388 11.08 9.34 34.53
CA GLU A 388 12.26 8.61 34.07
C GLU A 388 13.24 9.54 33.36
N ALA A 389 12.75 10.41 32.45
CA ALA A 389 13.56 11.42 31.78
C ALA A 389 14.19 12.39 32.80
N ALA A 390 13.43 12.90 33.77
CA ALA A 390 13.94 13.82 34.78
C ALA A 390 15.04 13.18 35.65
N LEU A 391 14.88 11.92 36.05
CA LEU A 391 15.90 11.15 36.77
C LEU A 391 17.17 10.95 35.92
N LEU A 392 17.01 10.66 34.62
CA LEU A 392 18.14 10.53 33.70
C LEU A 392 18.85 11.88 33.49
N VAL A 393 18.14 12.98 33.35
CA VAL A 393 18.71 14.32 33.24
C VAL A 393 19.52 14.64 34.50
N LYS A 394 18.92 14.44 35.69
CA LYS A 394 19.62 14.63 36.98
C LYS A 394 20.88 13.79 37.08
N LYS A 395 20.84 12.55 36.65
CA LYS A 395 21.98 11.61 36.65
C LYS A 395 23.08 11.97 35.67
N LEU A 396 22.74 12.37 34.43
CA LEU A 396 23.69 12.52 33.33
C LEU A 396 24.11 13.99 33.08
N ALA A 397 23.20 14.93 33.33
CA ALA A 397 23.45 16.36 33.14
C ALA A 397 23.60 17.12 34.45
N GLY A 398 23.36 16.46 35.59
CA GLY A 398 23.29 17.13 36.90
C GLY A 398 21.99 17.92 37.01
N GLY A 399 22.00 18.91 37.87
CA GLY A 399 20.86 19.78 38.09
C GLY A 399 19.92 19.30 39.20
N GLU A 400 18.91 20.12 39.43
CA GLU A 400 17.96 19.99 40.51
C GLU A 400 16.53 20.07 39.94
N ILE A 401 15.64 19.19 40.33
CA ILE A 401 14.22 19.25 39.97
C ILE A 401 13.60 20.42 40.73
N ALA A 402 13.23 21.50 40.01
CA ALA A 402 12.93 22.81 40.52
C ALA A 402 11.42 23.17 40.51
N SER A 403 10.58 22.24 40.20
CA SER A 403 9.11 22.39 40.28
C SER A 403 8.39 21.06 40.57
N GLU A 404 7.16 21.15 41.04
CA GLU A 404 6.23 20.03 40.94
C GLU A 404 5.93 19.71 39.47
N ILE A 405 5.54 18.47 39.19
CA ILE A 405 5.04 18.12 37.86
C ILE A 405 3.74 18.87 37.62
N LYS A 406 3.72 19.68 36.56
CA LYS A 406 2.48 20.25 36.03
C LYS A 406 1.82 19.21 35.15
N ASP A 407 0.62 18.73 35.50
CA ASP A 407 -0.13 17.73 34.71
C ASP A 407 -1.55 18.27 34.48
N SER A 408 -1.80 18.69 33.25
CA SER A 408 -3.14 19.11 32.79
C SER A 408 -3.82 17.91 32.11
N TYR A 409 -4.74 17.25 32.76
CA TYR A 409 -5.51 16.11 32.27
C TYR A 409 -6.98 16.24 32.69
N PRO A 410 -7.73 17.19 32.06
CA PRO A 410 -9.08 17.53 32.50
C PRO A 410 -10.12 16.41 32.30
N ALA A 411 -9.90 15.54 31.29
CA ALA A 411 -10.80 14.43 30.99
C ALA A 411 -9.97 13.15 30.81
N PRO A 412 -9.71 12.39 31.88
CA PRO A 412 -8.95 11.14 31.80
C PRO A 412 -9.55 10.14 30.81
N ILE A 413 -8.73 9.61 29.94
CA ILE A 413 -9.10 8.57 28.97
C ILE A 413 -9.22 7.26 29.73
N ALA A 414 -10.43 6.69 29.76
CA ALA A 414 -10.71 5.44 30.44
C ALA A 414 -10.24 4.23 29.60
N ASP A 415 -9.99 3.12 30.28
CA ASP A 415 -9.79 1.83 29.64
C ASP A 415 -11.05 1.42 28.85
N PHE A 416 -10.89 0.68 27.77
CA PHE A 416 -12.02 0.20 26.97
C PHE A 416 -12.66 -1.03 27.64
N ALA A 417 -13.96 -0.93 27.98
CA ALA A 417 -14.70 -2.05 28.51
C ALA A 417 -15.13 -3.01 27.40
N VAL A 418 -14.76 -4.29 27.50
CA VAL A 418 -15.11 -5.33 26.54
C VAL A 418 -15.67 -6.55 27.23
N GLU A 419 -16.87 -6.96 26.83
CA GLU A 419 -17.51 -8.21 27.28
C GLU A 419 -17.12 -9.33 26.30
N LEU A 420 -16.47 -10.39 26.79
CA LEU A 420 -15.94 -11.49 26.01
C LEU A 420 -16.56 -12.82 26.44
N SER A 421 -17.37 -13.42 25.59
CA SER A 421 -17.90 -14.77 25.77
C SER A 421 -16.92 -15.84 25.28
N TYR A 422 -16.74 -16.93 26.06
CA TYR A 422 -15.92 -18.07 25.62
C TYR A 422 -16.49 -18.77 24.38
N ASP A 423 -17.81 -18.85 24.25
CA ASP A 423 -18.45 -19.39 23.07
C ASP A 423 -18.15 -18.56 21.83
N TYR A 424 -18.12 -17.23 21.96
CA TYR A 424 -17.75 -16.34 20.87
C TYR A 424 -16.28 -16.54 20.47
N VAL A 425 -15.35 -16.62 21.43
CA VAL A 425 -13.93 -16.93 21.18
C VAL A 425 -13.82 -18.22 20.38
N ASN A 426 -14.42 -19.29 20.88
CA ASN A 426 -14.33 -20.63 20.29
C ASN A 426 -14.98 -20.68 18.89
N SER A 427 -16.11 -20.02 18.69
CA SER A 427 -16.81 -20.01 17.41
C SER A 427 -16.07 -19.23 16.35
N LEU A 428 -15.44 -18.10 16.72
CA LEU A 428 -14.70 -17.26 15.77
C LEU A 428 -13.35 -17.90 15.39
N ILE A 429 -12.65 -18.50 16.37
CA ILE A 429 -11.38 -19.20 16.12
C ILE A 429 -11.61 -20.54 15.41
N GLY A 430 -12.75 -21.19 15.64
CA GLY A 430 -13.06 -22.51 15.11
C GLY A 430 -12.42 -23.67 15.91
N LYS A 431 -11.89 -23.36 17.11
CA LYS A 431 -11.29 -24.32 18.03
C LYS A 431 -11.65 -23.93 19.46
N VAL A 432 -11.85 -24.93 20.33
CA VAL A 432 -12.08 -24.69 21.75
C VAL A 432 -10.76 -24.35 22.42
N ILE A 433 -10.65 -23.14 22.93
CA ILE A 433 -9.51 -22.66 23.72
C ILE A 433 -9.90 -22.76 25.19
N PRO A 434 -9.09 -23.41 26.05
CA PRO A 434 -9.36 -23.48 27.48
C PRO A 434 -9.48 -22.09 28.10
N ALA A 435 -10.46 -21.88 28.99
CA ALA A 435 -10.71 -20.60 29.67
C ALA A 435 -9.43 -20.06 30.39
N GLU A 436 -8.65 -20.95 31.03
CA GLU A 436 -7.39 -20.58 31.67
C GLU A 436 -6.35 -20.05 30.69
N THR A 437 -6.30 -20.62 29.48
CA THR A 437 -5.42 -20.10 28.41
C THR A 437 -5.87 -18.71 27.95
N VAL A 438 -7.17 -18.51 27.76
CA VAL A 438 -7.74 -17.19 27.42
C VAL A 438 -7.36 -16.15 28.48
N LYS A 439 -7.58 -16.49 29.77
CA LYS A 439 -7.23 -15.62 30.90
C LYS A 439 -5.74 -15.30 30.98
N SER A 440 -4.91 -16.31 30.81
CA SER A 440 -3.45 -16.14 30.78
C SER A 440 -3.01 -15.19 29.69
N ILE A 441 -3.54 -15.33 28.48
CA ILE A 441 -3.19 -14.49 27.33
C ILE A 441 -3.63 -13.04 27.56
N VAL A 442 -4.90 -12.80 27.90
CA VAL A 442 -5.39 -11.43 28.08
C VAL A 442 -4.68 -10.73 29.23
N SER A 443 -4.37 -11.46 30.33
CA SER A 443 -3.61 -10.89 31.44
C SER A 443 -2.15 -10.59 31.08
N SER A 444 -1.49 -11.44 30.26
CA SER A 444 -0.12 -11.20 29.79
C SER A 444 -0.02 -10.01 28.83
N LEU A 445 -1.12 -9.63 28.20
CA LEU A 445 -1.26 -8.42 27.36
C LEU A 445 -1.74 -7.20 28.16
N GLU A 446 -1.65 -7.25 29.49
CA GLU A 446 -2.05 -6.18 30.42
C GLU A 446 -3.54 -5.79 30.36
N MET A 447 -4.41 -6.63 29.79
CA MET A 447 -5.86 -6.47 29.90
C MET A 447 -6.33 -6.90 31.29
N LYS A 448 -7.04 -6.00 31.97
CA LYS A 448 -7.51 -6.28 33.34
C LYS A 448 -8.84 -7.04 33.31
N ILE A 449 -8.86 -8.22 33.95
CA ILE A 449 -10.10 -8.96 34.17
C ILE A 449 -10.81 -8.31 35.38
N VAL A 450 -12.01 -7.77 35.15
CA VAL A 450 -12.85 -7.13 36.20
C VAL A 450 -13.80 -8.14 36.78
N GLU A 451 -14.42 -8.95 35.93
CA GLU A 451 -15.36 -10.00 36.35
C GLU A 451 -15.10 -11.27 35.50
N GLU A 452 -15.21 -12.39 36.16
CA GLU A 452 -15.12 -13.72 35.59
C GLU A 452 -16.42 -14.49 35.88
N THR A 453 -16.99 -15.07 34.82
CA THR A 453 -18.16 -15.93 34.91
C THR A 453 -17.89 -17.27 34.25
N ALA A 454 -18.78 -18.23 34.38
CA ALA A 454 -18.69 -19.50 33.65
C ALA A 454 -18.81 -19.33 32.13
N GLU A 455 -19.40 -18.22 31.70
CA GLU A 455 -19.71 -17.97 30.29
C GLU A 455 -18.68 -17.05 29.59
N GLY A 456 -17.90 -16.25 30.36
CA GLY A 456 -16.97 -15.30 29.80
C GLY A 456 -16.30 -14.38 30.79
N LEU A 457 -15.70 -13.30 30.25
CA LEU A 457 -14.92 -12.31 30.99
C LEU A 457 -15.41 -10.90 30.68
N SER A 458 -15.46 -10.03 31.72
CA SER A 458 -15.53 -8.57 31.55
C SER A 458 -14.11 -8.01 31.64
N LEU A 459 -13.65 -7.35 30.60
CA LEU A 459 -12.28 -6.87 30.46
C LEU A 459 -12.24 -5.34 30.43
N LEU A 460 -11.14 -4.79 30.98
CA LEU A 460 -10.71 -3.42 30.74
C LEU A 460 -9.42 -3.46 29.95
N VAL A 461 -9.47 -2.98 28.72
CA VAL A 461 -8.34 -2.93 27.78
C VAL A 461 -7.66 -1.58 27.91
N PRO A 462 -6.32 -1.52 28.10
CA PRO A 462 -5.59 -0.27 28.25
C PRO A 462 -5.72 0.63 27.02
N PRO A 463 -5.81 1.97 27.18
CA PRO A 463 -6.09 2.90 26.07
C PRO A 463 -4.95 3.03 25.06
N TYR A 464 -3.75 2.55 25.36
CA TYR A 464 -2.68 2.44 24.35
C TYR A 464 -2.94 1.36 23.30
N ARG A 465 -3.89 0.42 23.53
CA ARG A 465 -4.39 -0.53 22.56
C ARG A 465 -5.56 0.11 21.80
N VAL A 466 -5.23 1.09 20.97
CA VAL A 466 -6.19 1.91 20.20
C VAL A 466 -7.06 1.07 19.25
N ASP A 467 -6.61 -0.10 18.87
CA ASP A 467 -7.22 -1.05 17.95
C ASP A 467 -8.13 -2.07 18.63
N VAL A 468 -8.04 -2.26 19.96
CA VAL A 468 -8.73 -3.34 20.68
C VAL A 468 -9.89 -2.77 21.49
N GLN A 469 -11.05 -2.61 20.84
CA GLN A 469 -12.24 -2.00 21.44
C GLN A 469 -13.48 -2.89 21.40
N ARG A 470 -13.42 -4.00 20.65
CA ARG A 470 -14.55 -4.92 20.43
C ARG A 470 -14.15 -6.36 20.81
N PRO A 471 -15.11 -7.24 21.08
CA PRO A 471 -14.82 -8.64 21.37
C PRO A 471 -13.97 -9.35 20.29
N CYS A 472 -14.23 -9.06 19.01
CA CYS A 472 -13.45 -9.65 17.90
C CYS A 472 -11.99 -9.21 17.92
N ASP A 473 -11.69 -7.99 18.35
CA ASP A 473 -10.32 -7.48 18.43
C ASP A 473 -9.54 -8.21 19.55
N VAL A 474 -10.21 -8.49 20.68
CA VAL A 474 -9.64 -9.32 21.76
C VAL A 474 -9.41 -10.76 21.29
N VAL A 475 -10.34 -11.32 20.51
CA VAL A 475 -10.16 -12.67 19.92
C VAL A 475 -8.97 -12.70 18.96
N GLU A 476 -8.73 -11.66 18.19
CA GLU A 476 -7.52 -11.54 17.34
C GLU A 476 -6.25 -11.59 18.21
N ASP A 477 -6.20 -10.83 19.30
CA ASP A 477 -5.08 -10.86 20.23
C ASP A 477 -4.88 -12.24 20.87
N ILE A 478 -5.96 -12.89 21.28
CA ILE A 478 -5.89 -14.27 21.82
C ILE A 478 -5.32 -15.20 20.75
N LEU A 479 -5.78 -15.13 19.52
CA LEU A 479 -5.38 -16.05 18.46
C LEU A 479 -3.93 -15.84 18.01
N ARG A 480 -3.45 -14.58 17.91
CA ARG A 480 -2.05 -14.31 17.56
C ARG A 480 -1.08 -14.80 18.63
N ILE A 481 -1.42 -14.68 19.92
CA ILE A 481 -0.56 -15.17 21.00
C ILE A 481 -0.69 -16.70 21.16
N TYR A 482 -1.90 -17.26 21.04
CA TYR A 482 -2.12 -18.72 20.99
C TYR A 482 -1.37 -19.38 19.84
N GLY A 483 -1.25 -18.68 18.71
CA GLY A 483 -0.57 -19.09 17.48
C GLY A 483 -1.56 -19.64 16.44
N TYR A 484 -1.60 -18.99 15.28
CA TYR A 484 -2.46 -19.36 14.15
C TYR A 484 -2.24 -20.81 13.69
N ASN A 485 -0.98 -21.27 13.72
CA ASN A 485 -0.60 -22.63 13.31
C ASN A 485 -1.06 -23.72 14.28
N ASN A 486 -1.52 -23.35 15.47
CA ASN A 486 -2.07 -24.28 16.48
C ASN A 486 -3.58 -24.54 16.27
N VAL A 487 -4.18 -23.91 15.25
CA VAL A 487 -5.57 -24.15 14.85
C VAL A 487 -5.58 -25.08 13.63
N GLU A 488 -6.25 -26.20 13.79
CA GLU A 488 -6.32 -27.23 12.74
C GLU A 488 -7.16 -26.73 11.54
N ILE A 489 -6.65 -26.92 10.33
CA ILE A 489 -7.40 -26.63 9.10
C ILE A 489 -8.40 -27.76 8.88
N PRO A 490 -9.73 -27.50 8.85
CA PRO A 490 -10.72 -28.54 8.62
C PRO A 490 -10.59 -29.12 7.20
N THR A 491 -10.69 -30.44 7.09
CA THR A 491 -10.62 -31.15 5.82
C THR A 491 -11.86 -30.97 4.95
N SER A 492 -12.97 -30.48 5.52
CA SER A 492 -14.22 -30.22 4.81
C SER A 492 -15.01 -29.10 5.47
N VAL A 493 -15.67 -28.28 4.65
CA VAL A 493 -16.62 -27.26 5.10
C VAL A 493 -18.02 -27.69 4.65
N LYS A 494 -18.96 -27.74 5.60
CA LYS A 494 -20.37 -27.93 5.29
C LYS A 494 -21.05 -26.57 5.22
N SER A 495 -21.54 -26.19 4.06
CA SER A 495 -22.35 -24.99 3.93
C SER A 495 -23.64 -25.29 3.14
N SER A 496 -24.75 -24.69 3.53
CA SER A 496 -25.94 -24.66 2.70
C SER A 496 -25.90 -23.41 1.84
N LEU A 497 -25.72 -23.63 0.52
CA LEU A 497 -25.73 -22.53 -0.43
C LEU A 497 -27.16 -22.35 -0.97
N SER A 498 -27.76 -21.20 -0.75
CA SER A 498 -29.01 -20.81 -1.37
C SER A 498 -28.72 -20.00 -2.63
N VAL A 499 -28.82 -20.64 -3.81
CA VAL A 499 -28.58 -20.01 -5.10
C VAL A 499 -29.93 -19.59 -5.70
N LYS A 500 -30.49 -18.48 -5.26
CA LYS A 500 -31.73 -17.92 -5.80
C LYS A 500 -31.63 -16.38 -5.91
N GLY A 501 -30.75 -15.87 -6.80
CA GLY A 501 -30.63 -14.45 -7.00
C GLY A 501 -30.69 -13.99 -8.45
N GLU A 502 -31.16 -12.79 -8.71
CA GLU A 502 -31.10 -12.17 -10.06
C GLU A 502 -29.62 -12.02 -10.52
N VAL A 503 -28.68 -11.83 -9.57
CA VAL A 503 -27.25 -11.77 -9.83
C VAL A 503 -26.74 -13.06 -10.47
N ASP A 504 -27.15 -14.21 -9.94
CA ASP A 504 -26.74 -15.52 -10.48
C ASP A 504 -27.24 -15.73 -11.92
N LYS A 505 -28.44 -15.22 -12.25
CA LYS A 505 -28.98 -15.28 -13.62
C LYS A 505 -28.14 -14.41 -14.56
N SER A 506 -27.72 -13.22 -14.14
CA SER A 506 -26.87 -12.35 -14.93
C SER A 506 -25.51 -12.99 -15.23
N VAL A 507 -24.82 -13.49 -14.19
CA VAL A 507 -23.52 -14.18 -14.33
C VAL A 507 -23.64 -15.42 -15.22
N LYS A 508 -24.69 -16.24 -15.05
CA LYS A 508 -24.94 -17.40 -15.92
C LYS A 508 -25.08 -16.99 -17.38
N LEU A 509 -25.79 -15.90 -17.67
CA LEU A 509 -25.97 -15.42 -19.03
C LEU A 509 -24.71 -14.81 -19.61
N GLN A 510 -23.90 -14.14 -18.78
CA GLN A 510 -22.56 -13.68 -19.18
C GLN A 510 -21.70 -14.87 -19.61
N ASN A 511 -21.62 -15.91 -18.80
CA ASN A 511 -20.87 -17.13 -19.13
C ASN A 511 -21.32 -17.76 -20.43
N ILE A 512 -22.64 -17.88 -20.65
CA ILE A 512 -23.21 -18.42 -21.90
C ILE A 512 -22.79 -17.62 -23.14
N VAL A 513 -22.76 -16.28 -23.02
CA VAL A 513 -22.32 -15.39 -24.09
C VAL A 513 -20.81 -15.45 -24.28
N SER A 514 -20.05 -15.47 -23.18
CA SER A 514 -18.60 -15.62 -23.21
C SER A 514 -18.16 -16.90 -23.90
N GLU A 515 -18.76 -18.05 -23.52
CA GLU A 515 -18.51 -19.34 -24.17
C GLU A 515 -18.79 -19.30 -25.68
N GLN A 516 -19.90 -18.66 -26.08
CA GLN A 516 -20.23 -18.48 -27.48
C GLN A 516 -19.18 -17.67 -28.22
N LEU A 517 -18.71 -16.57 -27.64
CA LEU A 517 -17.69 -15.68 -28.24
C LEU A 517 -16.31 -16.35 -28.31
N VAL A 518 -15.91 -17.03 -27.25
CA VAL A 518 -14.68 -17.83 -27.24
C VAL A 518 -14.73 -18.91 -28.33
N GLY A 519 -15.88 -19.59 -28.49
CA GLY A 519 -16.11 -20.53 -29.59
C GLY A 519 -16.05 -19.90 -30.99
N CYS A 520 -16.21 -18.57 -31.11
CA CYS A 520 -16.04 -17.78 -32.33
C CYS A 520 -14.64 -17.16 -32.46
N GLY A 521 -13.69 -17.50 -31.60
CA GLY A 521 -12.33 -17.03 -31.62
C GLY A 521 -12.07 -15.67 -30.99
N PHE A 522 -12.97 -15.22 -30.11
CA PHE A 522 -12.71 -14.04 -29.29
C PHE A 522 -11.85 -14.37 -28.07
N ASN A 523 -11.04 -13.42 -27.64
CA ASN A 523 -10.37 -13.43 -26.36
C ASN A 523 -11.07 -12.46 -25.41
N GLU A 524 -11.31 -12.92 -24.18
CA GLU A 524 -11.76 -12.03 -23.11
C GLU A 524 -10.60 -11.14 -22.65
N ILE A 525 -10.87 -9.85 -22.49
CA ILE A 525 -9.93 -8.87 -21.92
C ILE A 525 -10.53 -8.30 -20.64
N LEU A 526 -9.65 -7.86 -19.74
CA LEU A 526 -10.02 -7.21 -18.50
C LEU A 526 -9.15 -5.98 -18.32
N ASN A 527 -9.75 -4.82 -18.51
CA ASN A 527 -9.04 -3.54 -18.38
C ASN A 527 -9.38 -2.86 -17.05
N ASN A 528 -8.49 -1.94 -16.62
CA ASN A 528 -8.68 -1.17 -15.41
C ASN A 528 -9.96 -0.31 -15.52
N SER A 529 -10.69 -0.18 -14.42
CA SER A 529 -11.80 0.76 -14.29
C SER A 529 -11.34 2.22 -14.20
N LEU A 530 -10.07 2.46 -13.87
CA LEU A 530 -9.44 3.77 -13.92
C LEU A 530 -8.78 3.98 -15.28
N THR A 531 -8.89 5.21 -15.80
CA THR A 531 -8.39 5.59 -17.11
C THR A 531 -7.97 7.06 -17.14
N ALA A 532 -7.41 7.52 -18.26
CA ALA A 532 -6.99 8.90 -18.44
C ALA A 532 -8.17 9.80 -18.86
N ALA A 533 -8.35 10.92 -18.15
CA ALA A 533 -9.31 11.97 -18.56
C ALA A 533 -9.03 12.52 -19.96
N ALA A 534 -7.77 12.50 -20.39
CA ALA A 534 -7.33 12.97 -21.69
C ALA A 534 -8.04 12.27 -22.86
N TYR A 535 -8.43 11.00 -22.71
CA TYR A 535 -9.16 10.27 -23.76
C TYR A 535 -10.55 10.86 -24.07
N TYR A 536 -11.10 11.59 -23.14
CA TYR A 536 -12.44 12.20 -23.25
C TYR A 536 -12.41 13.67 -23.69
N GLU A 537 -11.22 14.24 -23.84
CA GLU A 537 -11.08 15.64 -24.24
C GLU A 537 -11.59 15.88 -25.66
N GLY A 538 -12.50 16.86 -25.80
CA GLY A 538 -13.11 17.20 -27.07
C GLY A 538 -14.13 16.20 -27.60
N LEU A 539 -14.64 15.29 -26.74
CA LEU A 539 -15.77 14.43 -27.05
C LEU A 539 -17.07 15.04 -26.55
N GLU A 540 -18.11 14.98 -27.41
CA GLU A 540 -19.48 15.40 -27.07
C GLU A 540 -20.30 14.24 -26.49
N THR A 541 -20.01 13.01 -26.91
CA THR A 541 -20.72 11.80 -26.43
C THR A 541 -20.39 11.51 -24.96
N TYR A 542 -19.12 11.66 -24.57
CA TYR A 542 -18.64 11.47 -23.20
C TYR A 542 -18.00 12.76 -22.69
N LYS A 543 -18.83 13.70 -22.25
CA LYS A 543 -18.38 15.02 -21.82
C LYS A 543 -17.50 14.95 -20.57
N PRO A 544 -16.36 15.67 -20.53
CA PRO A 544 -15.43 15.66 -19.39
C PRO A 544 -16.06 16.04 -18.04
N GLU A 545 -17.11 16.87 -18.03
CA GLU A 545 -17.85 17.24 -16.81
C GLU A 545 -18.68 16.10 -16.22
N ASN A 546 -18.99 15.06 -17.02
CA ASN A 546 -19.76 13.90 -16.58
C ASN A 546 -18.89 12.73 -16.12
N LEU A 547 -17.56 12.92 -16.08
CA LEU A 547 -16.63 11.90 -15.61
C LEU A 547 -16.57 11.86 -14.08
N VAL A 548 -16.43 10.66 -13.54
CA VAL A 548 -16.15 10.45 -12.12
C VAL A 548 -14.64 10.63 -11.89
N ARG A 549 -14.26 11.78 -11.34
CA ARG A 549 -12.85 12.14 -11.09
C ARG A 549 -12.38 11.65 -9.73
N LEU A 550 -11.14 11.15 -9.67
CA LEU A 550 -10.48 10.80 -8.42
C LEU A 550 -9.96 12.05 -7.72
N MET A 551 -10.07 12.08 -6.40
CA MET A 551 -9.55 13.19 -5.58
C MET A 551 -8.02 13.14 -5.50
N ASN A 552 -7.44 11.95 -5.35
CA ASN A 552 -6.01 11.72 -5.21
C ASN A 552 -5.57 10.59 -6.18
N PRO A 553 -5.47 10.87 -7.49
CA PRO A 553 -5.06 9.86 -8.45
C PRO A 553 -3.57 9.51 -8.27
N LEU A 554 -3.22 8.25 -8.51
CA LEU A 554 -1.83 7.79 -8.48
C LEU A 554 -1.00 8.36 -9.64
N SER A 555 -1.64 8.60 -10.79
CA SER A 555 -1.03 9.21 -11.98
C SER A 555 -2.09 9.93 -12.81
N ASN A 556 -1.65 10.74 -13.77
CA ASN A 556 -2.55 11.37 -14.74
C ASN A 556 -3.23 10.37 -15.68
N ASP A 557 -2.64 9.19 -15.86
CA ASP A 557 -3.17 8.13 -16.71
C ASP A 557 -4.31 7.35 -16.02
N LEU A 558 -4.49 7.52 -14.70
CA LEU A 558 -5.47 6.82 -13.87
C LEU A 558 -6.26 7.83 -13.01
N ASN A 559 -6.72 8.93 -13.59
CA ASN A 559 -7.31 10.05 -12.85
C ASN A 559 -8.83 10.15 -12.90
N VAL A 560 -9.49 9.28 -13.70
CA VAL A 560 -10.96 9.17 -13.78
C VAL A 560 -11.40 7.73 -13.85
N MET A 561 -12.68 7.47 -13.48
CA MET A 561 -13.29 6.18 -13.77
C MET A 561 -13.84 6.16 -15.20
N ARG A 562 -13.71 5.03 -15.90
CA ARG A 562 -14.11 4.88 -17.29
C ARG A 562 -15.61 5.08 -17.49
N ALA A 563 -15.98 5.92 -18.46
CA ALA A 563 -17.38 6.13 -18.89
C ALA A 563 -17.79 5.19 -20.03
N THR A 564 -16.82 4.51 -20.65
CA THR A 564 -17.01 3.51 -21.71
C THR A 564 -15.91 2.46 -21.65
N LEU A 565 -16.17 1.29 -22.18
CA LEU A 565 -15.16 0.22 -22.35
C LEU A 565 -14.22 0.47 -23.54
N LEU A 566 -14.60 1.36 -24.47
CA LEU A 566 -13.92 1.60 -25.73
C LEU A 566 -12.40 1.77 -25.58
N PHE A 567 -11.98 2.69 -24.73
CA PHE A 567 -10.56 3.11 -24.64
C PHE A 567 -9.65 2.01 -24.08
N GLY A 568 -10.10 1.27 -23.05
CA GLY A 568 -9.32 0.13 -22.55
C GLY A 568 -9.15 -0.97 -23.61
N GLY A 569 -10.19 -1.23 -24.42
CA GLY A 569 -10.05 -2.13 -25.57
C GLY A 569 -9.10 -1.61 -26.64
N LEU A 570 -9.07 -0.30 -26.91
CA LEU A 570 -8.11 0.31 -27.85
C LEU A 570 -6.66 0.22 -27.32
N GLU A 571 -6.45 0.42 -26.02
CA GLU A 571 -5.13 0.18 -25.38
C GLU A 571 -4.68 -1.27 -25.57
N SER A 572 -5.60 -2.21 -25.37
CA SER A 572 -5.32 -3.64 -25.58
C SER A 572 -5.00 -3.95 -27.03
N ILE A 573 -5.68 -3.34 -28.00
CA ILE A 573 -5.40 -3.47 -29.44
C ILE A 573 -4.02 -2.90 -29.75
N GLN A 574 -3.71 -1.67 -29.32
CA GLN A 574 -2.42 -1.03 -29.50
C GLN A 574 -1.28 -1.89 -28.95
N HIS A 575 -1.45 -2.38 -27.71
CA HIS A 575 -0.47 -3.24 -27.06
C HIS A 575 -0.14 -4.49 -27.89
N ASN A 576 -1.16 -5.13 -28.47
CA ASN A 576 -0.99 -6.32 -29.29
C ASN A 576 -0.44 -5.97 -30.68
N ALA A 577 -0.93 -4.90 -31.32
CA ALA A 577 -0.46 -4.44 -32.63
C ALA A 577 1.04 -4.11 -32.60
N ASN A 578 1.53 -3.46 -31.54
CA ASN A 578 2.95 -3.19 -31.32
C ASN A 578 3.81 -4.46 -31.19
N ARG A 579 3.18 -5.60 -30.89
CA ARG A 579 3.80 -6.94 -30.86
C ARG A 579 3.52 -7.76 -32.12
N LYS A 580 3.05 -7.10 -33.17
CA LYS A 580 2.70 -7.69 -34.49
C LYS A 580 1.54 -8.67 -34.48
N ASN A 581 0.67 -8.58 -33.47
CA ASN A 581 -0.59 -9.29 -33.41
C ASN A 581 -1.72 -8.28 -33.72
N ALA A 582 -2.06 -8.11 -34.99
CA ALA A 582 -3.00 -7.10 -35.45
C ALA A 582 -4.41 -7.63 -35.77
N ASP A 583 -4.55 -8.95 -35.88
CA ASP A 583 -5.81 -9.62 -36.23
C ASP A 583 -6.48 -10.06 -34.92
N LEU A 584 -7.39 -9.22 -34.38
CA LEU A 584 -7.87 -9.37 -33.02
C LEU A 584 -9.39 -9.37 -32.94
N LYS A 585 -9.90 -10.21 -32.06
CA LYS A 585 -11.30 -10.26 -31.62
C LYS A 585 -11.33 -10.25 -30.11
N PHE A 586 -11.80 -9.16 -29.52
CA PHE A 586 -11.84 -8.99 -28.07
C PHE A 586 -13.26 -8.77 -27.56
N PHE A 587 -13.54 -9.21 -26.35
CA PHE A 587 -14.73 -8.82 -25.60
C PHE A 587 -14.39 -8.56 -24.12
N GLU A 588 -15.18 -7.72 -23.48
CA GLU A 588 -15.06 -7.41 -22.05
C GLU A 588 -16.45 -7.16 -21.46
N PHE A 589 -16.71 -7.74 -20.29
CA PHE A 589 -17.77 -7.28 -19.39
C PHE A 589 -17.20 -6.34 -18.36
N GLY A 590 -17.73 -5.14 -18.24
CA GLY A 590 -17.21 -4.17 -17.31
C GLY A 590 -18.20 -3.05 -16.96
N ASN A 591 -18.01 -2.47 -15.77
CA ASN A 591 -18.81 -1.34 -15.34
C ASN A 591 -18.30 -0.05 -15.99
N CYS A 592 -19.24 0.80 -16.36
CA CYS A 592 -19.04 2.17 -16.82
C CYS A 592 -19.65 3.13 -15.79
N TYR A 593 -19.00 4.26 -15.55
CA TYR A 593 -19.32 5.16 -14.46
C TYR A 593 -19.60 6.56 -14.97
N HIS A 594 -20.64 7.21 -14.44
CA HIS A 594 -21.02 8.54 -14.85
C HIS A 594 -21.34 9.42 -13.63
N PHE A 595 -21.00 10.69 -13.75
CA PHE A 595 -21.35 11.72 -12.80
C PHE A 595 -22.47 12.60 -13.34
N HIS A 596 -23.48 12.89 -12.51
CA HIS A 596 -24.66 13.65 -12.83
C HIS A 596 -24.75 14.87 -11.90
N ALA A 597 -24.25 16.02 -12.34
CA ALA A 597 -24.19 17.22 -11.52
C ALA A 597 -25.57 17.67 -11.03
N GLU A 598 -26.61 17.47 -11.86
CA GLU A 598 -28.00 17.82 -11.55
C GLU A 598 -28.65 16.96 -10.46
N LYS A 599 -28.04 15.81 -10.14
CA LYS A 599 -28.53 14.88 -9.11
C LYS A 599 -27.79 15.00 -7.77
N LYS A 600 -26.92 16.00 -7.62
CA LYS A 600 -26.22 16.25 -6.35
C LYS A 600 -27.23 16.45 -5.21
N ASN A 601 -27.04 15.67 -4.15
CA ASN A 601 -27.86 15.74 -2.95
C ASN A 601 -26.95 15.59 -1.72
N PRO A 602 -26.88 16.59 -0.81
CA PRO A 602 -26.04 16.53 0.40
C PRO A 602 -26.37 15.35 1.32
N GLU A 603 -27.65 14.94 1.38
CA GLU A 603 -28.10 13.80 2.22
C GLU A 603 -27.86 12.45 1.55
N LYS A 604 -27.72 12.43 0.21
CA LYS A 604 -27.51 11.22 -0.58
C LYS A 604 -26.38 11.43 -1.59
N VAL A 605 -25.16 11.48 -1.10
CA VAL A 605 -23.95 11.79 -1.88
C VAL A 605 -23.84 10.93 -3.15
N LEU A 606 -24.17 9.63 -3.06
CA LEU A 606 -24.11 8.72 -4.20
C LEU A 606 -25.20 8.92 -5.25
N ALA A 607 -26.23 9.75 -5.02
CA ALA A 607 -27.29 9.99 -5.99
C ALA A 607 -26.78 10.66 -7.29
N ALA A 608 -25.65 11.36 -7.21
CA ALA A 608 -25.01 12.00 -8.35
C ALA A 608 -24.17 11.04 -9.21
N TYR A 609 -24.07 9.79 -8.84
CA TYR A 609 -23.22 8.80 -9.54
C TYR A 609 -24.07 7.65 -10.06
N SER A 610 -23.75 7.14 -11.24
CA SER A 610 -24.33 5.92 -11.76
C SER A 610 -23.24 4.95 -12.20
N GLU A 611 -23.55 3.67 -12.02
CA GLU A 611 -22.73 2.54 -12.43
C GLU A 611 -23.58 1.59 -13.26
N GLU A 612 -23.12 1.26 -14.45
CA GLU A 612 -23.84 0.41 -15.39
C GLU A 612 -22.91 -0.65 -15.97
N LEU A 613 -23.36 -1.90 -15.93
CA LEU A 613 -22.63 -3.01 -16.53
C LEU A 613 -22.87 -3.00 -18.04
N HIS A 614 -21.76 -2.96 -18.78
CA HIS A 614 -21.71 -3.00 -20.24
C HIS A 614 -20.94 -4.23 -20.72
N MET A 615 -21.13 -4.55 -21.98
CA MET A 615 -20.33 -5.52 -22.71
C MET A 615 -19.76 -4.85 -23.96
N GLY A 616 -18.43 -4.82 -24.06
CA GLY A 616 -17.70 -4.34 -25.24
C GLY A 616 -17.28 -5.47 -26.16
N LEU A 617 -17.33 -5.23 -27.47
CA LEU A 617 -16.77 -6.12 -28.49
C LEU A 617 -15.86 -5.28 -29.40
N TRP A 618 -14.69 -5.82 -29.73
CA TRP A 618 -13.75 -5.19 -30.65
C TRP A 618 -13.31 -6.22 -31.70
N LEU A 619 -13.32 -5.78 -32.96
CA LEU A 619 -12.77 -6.51 -34.11
C LEU A 619 -11.78 -5.59 -34.83
N THR A 620 -10.63 -6.13 -35.23
CA THR A 620 -9.67 -5.41 -36.09
C THR A 620 -8.81 -6.38 -36.87
N GLY A 621 -8.23 -5.90 -37.97
CA GLY A 621 -7.36 -6.70 -38.83
C GLY A 621 -8.10 -7.67 -39.72
N LYS A 622 -7.55 -8.84 -39.94
CA LYS A 622 -8.08 -9.85 -40.84
C LYS A 622 -9.07 -10.77 -40.17
N ARG A 623 -10.20 -11.03 -40.83
CA ARG A 623 -11.13 -12.09 -40.47
C ARG A 623 -10.55 -13.45 -40.82
N VAL A 624 -9.96 -13.55 -42.02
CA VAL A 624 -9.35 -14.76 -42.57
C VAL A 624 -7.97 -14.40 -43.15
N SER A 625 -6.95 -15.04 -42.62
CA SER A 625 -5.59 -14.89 -43.14
C SER A 625 -5.39 -15.68 -44.45
N ASN A 626 -4.53 -15.20 -45.33
CA ASN A 626 -4.21 -15.84 -46.61
C ASN A 626 -3.75 -17.28 -46.39
N SER A 627 -4.33 -18.16 -47.22
CA SER A 627 -3.92 -19.55 -47.28
C SER A 627 -3.98 -20.05 -48.72
N TRP A 628 -3.53 -21.27 -48.97
CA TRP A 628 -3.63 -21.89 -50.30
C TRP A 628 -5.08 -22.07 -50.77
N ALA A 629 -6.05 -22.10 -49.83
CA ALA A 629 -7.45 -22.35 -50.13
C ALA A 629 -8.28 -21.07 -50.37
N HIS A 630 -7.85 -19.92 -49.82
CA HIS A 630 -8.54 -18.65 -49.96
C HIS A 630 -7.60 -17.42 -49.71
N ALA A 631 -8.01 -16.30 -50.29
CA ALA A 631 -7.32 -15.02 -50.11
C ALA A 631 -7.63 -14.40 -48.72
N ASP A 632 -6.85 -13.38 -48.35
CA ASP A 632 -7.13 -12.55 -47.19
C ASP A 632 -8.54 -11.94 -47.24
N GLU A 633 -9.18 -11.93 -46.09
CA GLU A 633 -10.44 -11.20 -45.89
C GLU A 633 -10.34 -10.36 -44.64
N ASN A 634 -10.56 -9.07 -44.73
CA ASN A 634 -10.57 -8.16 -43.61
C ASN A 634 -11.86 -8.32 -42.79
N SER A 635 -11.78 -8.06 -41.50
CA SER A 635 -12.93 -7.88 -40.64
C SER A 635 -13.82 -6.75 -41.16
N SER A 636 -15.10 -6.78 -40.84
CA SER A 636 -16.05 -5.78 -41.31
C SER A 636 -17.10 -5.45 -40.26
N VAL A 637 -17.77 -4.32 -40.46
CA VAL A 637 -18.92 -3.92 -39.63
C VAL A 637 -20.08 -4.93 -39.73
N TYR A 638 -20.17 -5.64 -40.84
CA TYR A 638 -21.20 -6.69 -41.04
C TYR A 638 -20.93 -7.93 -40.19
N GLU A 639 -19.64 -8.28 -40.02
CA GLU A 639 -19.21 -9.33 -39.10
C GLU A 639 -19.54 -8.96 -37.65
N LEU A 640 -19.19 -7.72 -37.22
CA LEU A 640 -19.55 -7.23 -35.89
C LEU A 640 -21.05 -7.24 -35.65
N LYS A 641 -21.84 -6.76 -36.64
CA LYS A 641 -23.32 -6.83 -36.59
C LYS A 641 -23.82 -8.26 -36.40
N ALA A 642 -23.24 -9.23 -37.11
CA ALA A 642 -23.65 -10.65 -37.00
C ALA A 642 -23.40 -11.18 -35.59
N TYR A 643 -22.24 -10.82 -34.94
CA TYR A 643 -21.99 -11.22 -33.56
C TYR A 643 -22.96 -10.57 -32.58
N VAL A 644 -23.26 -9.28 -32.71
CA VAL A 644 -24.23 -8.59 -31.84
C VAL A 644 -25.62 -9.23 -31.97
N LEU A 645 -26.09 -9.50 -33.20
CA LEU A 645 -27.40 -10.14 -33.42
C LEU A 645 -27.41 -11.59 -32.94
N ASN A 646 -26.29 -12.30 -33.01
CA ASN A 646 -26.18 -13.67 -32.49
C ASN A 646 -26.24 -13.70 -30.97
N ILE A 647 -25.63 -12.73 -30.29
CA ILE A 647 -25.76 -12.54 -28.85
C ILE A 647 -27.24 -12.31 -28.49
N PHE A 648 -27.93 -11.43 -29.22
CA PHE A 648 -29.33 -11.16 -28.97
C PHE A 648 -30.21 -12.42 -29.17
N ARG A 649 -29.96 -13.21 -30.23
CA ARG A 649 -30.63 -14.49 -30.44
C ARG A 649 -30.37 -15.48 -29.31
N ARG A 650 -29.07 -15.57 -28.85
CA ARG A 650 -28.68 -16.47 -27.76
C ARG A 650 -29.35 -16.11 -26.45
N LEU A 651 -29.52 -14.81 -26.18
CA LEU A 651 -30.23 -14.31 -25.01
C LEU A 651 -31.75 -14.37 -25.13
N GLY A 652 -32.29 -14.68 -26.32
CA GLY A 652 -33.74 -14.74 -26.59
C GLY A 652 -34.39 -13.36 -26.72
N VAL A 653 -33.65 -12.32 -27.16
CA VAL A 653 -34.24 -11.00 -27.41
C VAL A 653 -35.27 -11.06 -28.52
N ASN A 654 -36.43 -10.47 -28.30
CA ASN A 654 -37.49 -10.43 -29.30
C ASN A 654 -37.17 -9.41 -30.39
N PHE A 655 -36.72 -9.87 -31.55
CA PHE A 655 -36.37 -8.99 -32.69
C PHE A 655 -37.54 -8.14 -33.23
N GLY A 656 -38.77 -8.65 -33.15
CA GLY A 656 -39.94 -7.85 -33.51
C GLY A 656 -40.22 -6.65 -32.61
N GLY A 657 -39.53 -6.55 -31.48
CA GLY A 657 -39.56 -5.44 -30.52
C GLY A 657 -38.41 -4.49 -30.64
N LEU A 658 -37.44 -4.71 -31.57
CA LEU A 658 -36.28 -3.88 -31.77
C LEU A 658 -36.52 -2.79 -32.83
N VAL A 659 -35.88 -1.65 -32.58
CA VAL A 659 -35.81 -0.51 -33.51
C VAL A 659 -34.35 -0.23 -33.79
N PHE A 660 -33.95 -0.33 -35.05
CA PHE A 660 -32.63 0.00 -35.53
C PHE A 660 -32.63 1.43 -36.06
N GLY A 661 -31.63 2.21 -35.67
CA GLY A 661 -31.45 3.60 -36.10
C GLY A 661 -30.01 3.89 -36.50
N ASN A 662 -29.83 4.82 -37.43
CA ASN A 662 -28.49 5.34 -37.71
C ASN A 662 -28.05 6.17 -36.50
N LEU A 663 -26.83 5.96 -36.07
CA LEU A 663 -26.19 6.73 -35.00
C LEU A 663 -25.13 7.65 -35.65
N THR A 664 -25.21 8.91 -35.31
CA THR A 664 -24.18 9.91 -35.66
C THR A 664 -23.69 10.53 -34.37
N ASP A 665 -22.46 10.26 -34.04
CA ASP A 665 -21.74 10.80 -32.89
C ASP A 665 -20.26 11.02 -33.23
N ASP A 666 -19.44 11.35 -32.24
CA ASP A 666 -18.00 11.58 -32.39
C ASP A 666 -17.13 10.35 -32.10
N ILE A 667 -17.79 9.22 -31.77
CA ILE A 667 -17.10 7.91 -31.51
C ILE A 667 -16.96 7.11 -32.81
N TYR A 668 -18.00 7.12 -33.63
CA TYR A 668 -18.08 6.29 -34.84
C TYR A 668 -18.08 7.13 -36.11
N SER A 669 -17.45 6.60 -37.18
CA SER A 669 -17.63 7.13 -38.53
C SER A 669 -18.94 6.66 -39.18
N VAL A 670 -19.34 5.42 -38.89
CA VAL A 670 -20.62 4.82 -39.29
C VAL A 670 -21.08 3.93 -38.17
N ALA A 671 -22.31 4.10 -37.70
CA ALA A 671 -22.83 3.27 -36.62
C ALA A 671 -24.34 3.07 -36.65
N ILE A 672 -24.78 2.03 -36.00
CA ILE A 672 -26.16 1.66 -35.76
C ILE A 672 -26.41 1.64 -34.25
N SER A 673 -27.53 2.21 -33.84
CA SER A 673 -28.09 2.05 -32.50
C SER A 673 -29.28 1.07 -32.52
N VAL A 674 -29.40 0.28 -31.47
CA VAL A 674 -30.51 -0.69 -31.30
C VAL A 674 -31.25 -0.34 -30.02
N HIS A 675 -32.54 -0.09 -30.17
CA HIS A 675 -33.45 0.27 -29.10
C HIS A 675 -34.60 -0.69 -28.95
N THR A 676 -35.16 -0.76 -27.77
CA THR A 676 -36.51 -1.33 -27.59
C THR A 676 -37.55 -0.40 -28.20
N ARG A 677 -38.79 -0.88 -28.45
CA ARG A 677 -39.92 0.01 -28.84
C ARG A 677 -40.22 1.12 -27.86
N GLY A 678 -39.87 0.93 -26.59
CA GLY A 678 -39.99 1.95 -25.54
C GLY A 678 -38.82 2.94 -25.50
N GLY A 679 -37.92 2.94 -26.50
CA GLY A 679 -36.80 3.88 -26.64
C GLY A 679 -35.59 3.58 -25.77
N LYS A 680 -35.52 2.43 -25.08
CA LYS A 680 -34.33 2.08 -24.29
C LYS A 680 -33.20 1.58 -25.18
N LEU A 681 -32.04 2.18 -25.10
CA LEU A 681 -30.83 1.77 -25.81
C LEU A 681 -30.33 0.43 -25.29
N LEU A 682 -30.18 -0.55 -26.20
CA LEU A 682 -29.66 -1.88 -25.90
C LEU A 682 -28.21 -2.03 -26.36
N ALA A 683 -27.90 -1.51 -27.54
CA ALA A 683 -26.56 -1.58 -28.10
C ALA A 683 -26.29 -0.45 -29.10
N THR A 684 -25.03 -0.08 -29.21
CA THR A 684 -24.48 0.67 -30.35
C THR A 684 -23.33 -0.12 -30.96
N PHE A 685 -23.16 -0.09 -32.25
CA PHE A 685 -22.03 -0.72 -32.91
C PHE A 685 -21.69 -0.06 -34.24
N GLY A 686 -20.44 -0.03 -34.59
CA GLY A 686 -19.98 0.62 -35.81
C GLY A 686 -18.48 0.61 -36.03
N VAL A 687 -18.03 1.48 -36.91
CA VAL A 687 -16.61 1.70 -37.19
C VAL A 687 -16.11 2.86 -36.34
N VAL A 688 -15.14 2.64 -35.50
CA VAL A 688 -14.53 3.73 -34.66
C VAL A 688 -13.95 4.81 -35.56
N CYS A 689 -14.16 6.08 -35.22
CA CYS A 689 -13.68 7.19 -36.07
C CYS A 689 -12.13 7.21 -36.11
N LYS A 690 -11.59 7.64 -37.25
CA LYS A 690 -10.12 7.67 -37.46
C LYS A 690 -9.37 8.61 -36.50
N LYS A 691 -10.03 9.65 -35.98
CA LYS A 691 -9.43 10.54 -34.99
C LYS A 691 -9.06 9.79 -33.72
N ILE A 692 -9.98 8.96 -33.23
CA ILE A 692 -9.76 8.13 -32.02
C ILE A 692 -8.70 7.05 -32.32
N GLN A 693 -8.82 6.33 -33.46
CA GLN A 693 -7.85 5.28 -33.79
C GLN A 693 -6.41 5.82 -33.84
N LYS A 694 -6.20 7.02 -34.45
CA LYS A 694 -4.89 7.68 -34.53
C LYS A 694 -4.35 8.11 -33.15
N ALA A 695 -5.23 8.48 -32.21
CA ALA A 695 -4.79 8.83 -30.86
C ALA A 695 -4.19 7.62 -30.09
N PHE A 696 -4.51 6.40 -30.56
CA PHE A 696 -3.96 5.16 -30.04
C PHE A 696 -2.95 4.48 -31.00
N ASP A 697 -2.42 5.19 -32.01
CA ASP A 697 -1.49 4.63 -33.02
C ASP A 697 -1.99 3.32 -33.66
N ILE A 698 -3.30 3.24 -33.95
CA ILE A 698 -3.91 2.07 -34.57
C ILE A 698 -4.17 2.37 -36.04
N ASP A 699 -3.48 1.62 -36.93
CA ASP A 699 -3.58 1.78 -38.37
C ASP A 699 -4.80 1.05 -38.98
N ASN A 700 -5.09 -0.15 -38.48
CA ASN A 700 -6.21 -0.95 -38.94
C ASN A 700 -7.55 -0.35 -38.48
N GLU A 701 -8.59 -0.54 -39.31
CA GLU A 701 -9.96 -0.19 -38.87
C GLU A 701 -10.34 -1.01 -37.64
N VAL A 702 -10.93 -0.33 -36.64
CA VAL A 702 -11.50 -0.94 -35.46
C VAL A 702 -13.01 -0.86 -35.52
N TYR A 703 -13.63 -2.01 -35.34
CA TYR A 703 -15.08 -2.16 -35.24
C TYR A 703 -15.41 -2.40 -33.77
N TYR A 704 -16.24 -1.55 -33.21
CA TYR A 704 -16.60 -1.58 -31.77
C TYR A 704 -18.09 -1.71 -31.57
N ALA A 705 -18.51 -2.55 -30.65
CA ALA A 705 -19.87 -2.60 -30.16
C ALA A 705 -19.92 -2.40 -28.65
N ASP A 706 -20.88 -1.62 -28.21
CA ASP A 706 -21.21 -1.40 -26.80
C ASP A 706 -22.64 -1.89 -26.55
N LEU A 707 -22.77 -2.85 -25.65
CA LEU A 707 -24.05 -3.43 -25.25
C LEU A 707 -24.33 -3.08 -23.78
N ASN A 708 -25.43 -2.37 -23.53
CA ASN A 708 -25.88 -2.11 -22.16
C ASN A 708 -26.46 -3.40 -21.57
N TRP A 709 -25.65 -4.09 -20.77
CA TRP A 709 -26.03 -5.41 -20.24
C TRP A 709 -27.23 -5.33 -19.31
N LYS A 710 -27.33 -4.28 -18.51
CA LYS A 710 -28.47 -4.05 -17.60
C LYS A 710 -29.78 -3.89 -18.33
N GLU A 711 -29.82 -3.15 -19.44
CA GLU A 711 -31.03 -2.97 -20.24
C GLU A 711 -31.35 -4.22 -21.06
N LEU A 712 -30.31 -4.96 -21.50
CA LEU A 712 -30.52 -6.29 -22.14
C LEU A 712 -31.18 -7.28 -21.16
N MET A 713 -30.71 -7.33 -19.91
CA MET A 713 -31.31 -8.20 -18.89
C MET A 713 -32.78 -7.85 -18.63
N LYS A 714 -33.13 -6.56 -18.67
CA LYS A 714 -34.52 -6.11 -18.55
C LYS A 714 -35.34 -6.53 -19.78
N ALA A 715 -34.77 -6.41 -20.98
CA ALA A 715 -35.45 -6.74 -22.24
C ALA A 715 -35.78 -8.23 -22.36
N ILE A 716 -35.00 -9.10 -21.73
CA ILE A 716 -35.23 -10.54 -21.73
C ILE A 716 -35.98 -11.05 -20.48
N LYS A 717 -36.32 -10.17 -19.55
CA LYS A 717 -37.05 -10.53 -18.32
C LYS A 717 -38.46 -11.05 -18.73
N GLY A 718 -38.72 -12.29 -18.41
CA GLY A 718 -39.99 -12.94 -18.76
C GLY A 718 -39.94 -13.76 -20.07
N ASN A 719 -38.83 -13.74 -20.82
CA ASN A 719 -38.67 -14.65 -21.94
C ASN A 719 -38.61 -16.11 -21.43
N ALA A 720 -39.46 -16.95 -21.97
CA ALA A 720 -39.42 -18.39 -21.71
C ALA A 720 -38.94 -19.12 -22.97
N VAL A 721 -38.01 -20.03 -22.80
CA VAL A 721 -37.63 -20.95 -23.87
C VAL A 721 -38.80 -21.92 -24.11
N SER A 722 -39.34 -21.92 -25.33
CA SER A 722 -40.37 -22.86 -25.71
C SER A 722 -39.89 -23.77 -26.85
N TYR A 723 -40.15 -25.04 -26.72
CA TYR A 723 -39.90 -25.99 -27.80
C TYR A 723 -41.01 -25.89 -28.88
N LYS A 724 -40.58 -25.86 -30.15
CA LYS A 724 -41.45 -25.94 -31.29
C LYS A 724 -40.85 -26.96 -32.26
N GLU A 725 -41.72 -27.89 -32.73
CA GLU A 725 -41.29 -28.84 -33.75
C GLU A 725 -40.86 -28.12 -35.03
N ILE A 726 -39.82 -28.65 -35.66
CA ILE A 726 -39.40 -28.19 -36.98
C ILE A 726 -40.50 -28.60 -37.98
N SER A 727 -40.87 -27.65 -38.85
CA SER A 727 -41.90 -27.91 -39.88
C SER A 727 -41.48 -29.08 -40.78
N LYS A 728 -42.40 -29.98 -41.00
CA LYS A 728 -42.21 -31.10 -41.90
C LYS A 728 -42.39 -30.74 -43.39
N PHE A 729 -42.86 -29.51 -43.62
CA PHE A 729 -43.13 -29.01 -44.98
C PHE A 729 -41.96 -28.24 -45.53
N PRO A 730 -41.54 -28.45 -46.79
CA PRO A 730 -40.39 -27.79 -47.36
C PRO A 730 -40.60 -26.27 -47.52
N ALA A 731 -39.55 -25.50 -47.26
CA ALA A 731 -39.53 -24.09 -47.58
C ALA A 731 -39.20 -23.87 -49.07
N VAL A 732 -39.72 -22.79 -49.63
CA VAL A 732 -39.51 -22.40 -51.03
C VAL A 732 -38.78 -21.07 -51.09
N LYS A 733 -37.67 -21.03 -51.80
CA LYS A 733 -36.88 -19.84 -52.08
C LYS A 733 -37.36 -19.17 -53.38
N ARG A 734 -37.53 -17.85 -53.36
CA ARG A 734 -37.78 -17.03 -54.56
C ARG A 734 -36.87 -15.81 -54.53
N ASP A 735 -36.24 -15.54 -55.65
CA ASP A 735 -35.31 -14.43 -55.81
C ASP A 735 -35.90 -13.34 -56.68
N LEU A 736 -35.64 -12.09 -56.33
CA LEU A 736 -35.96 -10.90 -57.11
C LEU A 736 -34.70 -10.02 -57.28
N ALA A 737 -34.49 -9.59 -58.52
CA ALA A 737 -33.55 -8.50 -58.80
C ALA A 737 -34.31 -7.17 -58.83
N LEU A 738 -34.04 -6.31 -57.84
CA LEU A 738 -34.78 -5.06 -57.68
C LEU A 738 -33.89 -3.87 -58.06
N LEU A 739 -34.29 -3.13 -59.10
CA LEU A 739 -33.67 -1.84 -59.41
C LEU A 739 -34.38 -0.77 -58.56
N ILE A 740 -33.62 -0.10 -57.72
CA ILE A 740 -34.11 0.84 -56.69
C ILE A 740 -33.27 2.11 -56.63
N ASP A 741 -33.78 3.17 -56.06
CA ASP A 741 -33.02 4.36 -55.75
C ASP A 741 -31.91 4.06 -54.75
N LYS A 742 -30.75 4.66 -54.90
CA LYS A 742 -29.59 4.47 -53.99
C LYS A 742 -29.92 4.77 -52.53
N LYS A 743 -30.89 5.63 -52.27
CA LYS A 743 -31.30 6.03 -50.91
C LYS A 743 -32.11 4.96 -50.20
N VAL A 744 -32.75 4.06 -50.94
CA VAL A 744 -33.57 2.97 -50.35
C VAL A 744 -32.68 2.04 -49.56
N GLN A 745 -33.04 1.81 -48.33
CA GLN A 745 -32.32 0.88 -47.46
C GLN A 745 -32.92 -0.53 -47.58
N PHE A 746 -32.09 -1.55 -47.37
CA PHE A 746 -32.55 -2.95 -47.36
C PHE A 746 -33.62 -3.20 -46.30
N ALA A 747 -33.51 -2.56 -45.13
CA ALA A 747 -34.50 -2.66 -44.05
C ALA A 747 -35.91 -2.22 -44.47
N GLU A 748 -36.04 -1.31 -45.46
CA GLU A 748 -37.37 -0.90 -45.98
C GLU A 748 -37.99 -2.01 -46.84
N ILE A 749 -37.15 -2.70 -47.63
CA ILE A 749 -37.57 -3.89 -48.40
C ILE A 749 -37.99 -5.01 -47.45
N GLU A 750 -37.19 -5.30 -46.49
CA GLU A 750 -37.44 -6.31 -45.47
C GLU A 750 -38.75 -6.02 -44.72
N LYS A 751 -38.97 -4.79 -44.29
CA LYS A 751 -40.20 -4.34 -43.63
C LYS A 751 -41.43 -4.57 -44.51
N ILE A 752 -41.40 -4.13 -45.77
CA ILE A 752 -42.47 -4.30 -46.71
C ILE A 752 -42.77 -5.77 -46.96
N ALA A 753 -41.72 -6.59 -47.08
CA ALA A 753 -41.87 -8.03 -47.30
C ALA A 753 -42.60 -8.71 -46.12
N TYR A 754 -42.21 -8.41 -44.90
CA TYR A 754 -42.88 -8.92 -43.69
C TYR A 754 -44.30 -8.36 -43.53
N GLU A 755 -44.55 -7.12 -43.92
CA GLU A 755 -45.89 -6.53 -43.92
C GLU A 755 -46.82 -7.18 -44.96
N THR A 756 -46.23 -7.75 -46.03
CA THR A 756 -47.02 -8.41 -47.09
C THR A 756 -47.64 -9.70 -46.59
N ASP A 757 -46.94 -10.55 -45.93
CA ASP A 757 -47.44 -11.75 -45.24
C ASP A 757 -46.43 -12.30 -44.21
N LYS A 758 -46.72 -12.08 -42.93
CA LYS A 758 -45.89 -12.55 -41.82
C LYS A 758 -45.93 -14.04 -41.55
N LYS A 759 -46.98 -14.72 -42.07
CA LYS A 759 -47.14 -16.15 -41.79
C LYS A 759 -46.31 -16.99 -42.74
N LEU A 760 -46.30 -16.61 -44.02
CA LEU A 760 -45.64 -17.37 -45.07
C LEU A 760 -44.17 -17.00 -45.21
N LEU A 761 -43.80 -15.72 -45.04
CA LEU A 761 -42.43 -15.26 -45.15
C LEU A 761 -41.62 -15.63 -43.89
N LYS A 762 -40.56 -16.39 -44.05
CA LYS A 762 -39.65 -16.79 -42.94
C LYS A 762 -38.39 -16.00 -42.88
N SER A 763 -37.71 -15.72 -44.02
CA SER A 763 -36.53 -14.84 -44.08
C SER A 763 -36.49 -14.05 -45.36
N VAL A 764 -35.78 -12.92 -45.30
CA VAL A 764 -35.42 -12.06 -46.42
C VAL A 764 -33.93 -11.90 -46.43
N GLU A 765 -33.25 -12.20 -47.51
CA GLU A 765 -31.77 -12.20 -47.56
C GLU A 765 -31.31 -11.40 -48.77
N LEU A 766 -30.38 -10.46 -48.56
CA LEU A 766 -29.72 -9.73 -49.61
C LEU A 766 -28.45 -10.50 -49.98
N PHE A 767 -28.38 -11.06 -51.18
CA PHE A 767 -27.23 -11.87 -51.58
C PHE A 767 -26.35 -11.23 -52.65
N ASP A 768 -26.81 -10.17 -53.33
CA ASP A 768 -25.96 -9.39 -54.23
C ASP A 768 -26.38 -7.92 -54.28
N VAL A 769 -25.38 -7.06 -54.39
CA VAL A 769 -25.54 -5.60 -54.53
C VAL A 769 -24.71 -5.13 -55.71
N TYR A 770 -25.37 -4.65 -56.75
CA TYR A 770 -24.70 -4.11 -57.92
C TYR A 770 -24.90 -2.62 -58.07
N GLU A 771 -23.80 -1.87 -58.08
CA GLU A 771 -23.72 -0.45 -58.40
C GLU A 771 -22.67 -0.25 -59.51
N GLY A 772 -23.10 -0.20 -60.74
CA GLY A 772 -22.17 -0.16 -61.88
C GLY A 772 -22.65 0.69 -63.03
N LYS A 773 -21.76 0.85 -64.04
CA LYS A 773 -21.97 1.71 -65.20
C LYS A 773 -23.18 1.35 -66.09
N ASN A 774 -23.74 0.16 -65.89
CA ASN A 774 -24.92 -0.35 -66.66
C ASN A 774 -26.25 -0.03 -65.99
N LEU A 775 -26.26 0.81 -64.95
CA LEU A 775 -27.47 1.26 -64.29
C LEU A 775 -27.68 2.75 -64.51
N GLU A 776 -28.93 3.17 -64.45
CA GLU A 776 -29.28 4.61 -64.47
C GLU A 776 -28.62 5.34 -63.30
N ALA A 777 -28.20 6.60 -63.52
CA ALA A 777 -27.61 7.38 -62.49
C ALA A 777 -28.56 7.53 -61.30
N GLY A 778 -28.02 7.27 -60.05
CA GLY A 778 -28.79 7.34 -58.83
C GLY A 778 -29.53 6.02 -58.48
N LYS A 779 -29.36 4.94 -59.26
CA LYS A 779 -29.95 3.66 -59.01
C LYS A 779 -28.91 2.63 -58.57
N LYS A 780 -29.39 1.60 -57.87
CA LYS A 780 -28.65 0.38 -57.50
C LYS A 780 -29.55 -0.85 -57.72
N SER A 781 -28.94 -2.01 -57.88
CA SER A 781 -29.64 -3.27 -57.97
C SER A 781 -29.40 -4.12 -56.73
N TYR A 782 -30.46 -4.56 -56.10
CA TYR A 782 -30.41 -5.54 -55.03
C TYR A 782 -30.96 -6.87 -55.53
N ALA A 783 -30.20 -7.95 -55.36
CA ALA A 783 -30.67 -9.30 -55.49
C ALA A 783 -31.07 -9.84 -54.13
N VAL A 784 -32.37 -10.06 -53.97
CA VAL A 784 -33.02 -10.39 -52.71
C VAL A 784 -33.71 -11.73 -52.77
N SER A 785 -33.43 -12.62 -51.83
CA SER A 785 -34.08 -13.91 -51.65
C SER A 785 -35.19 -13.81 -50.60
N PHE A 786 -36.30 -14.43 -50.88
CA PHE A 786 -37.44 -14.56 -49.97
C PHE A 786 -37.71 -16.02 -49.71
N MET A 787 -37.61 -16.44 -48.45
CA MET A 787 -37.90 -17.81 -48.03
C MET A 787 -39.34 -17.92 -47.54
N LEU A 788 -40.10 -18.74 -48.21
CA LEU A 788 -41.53 -18.94 -47.93
C LEU A 788 -41.76 -20.34 -47.38
N GLN A 789 -42.55 -20.45 -46.31
CA GLN A 789 -42.93 -21.75 -45.74
C GLN A 789 -44.26 -21.63 -45.00
N ASP A 790 -45.16 -22.60 -45.25
CA ASP A 790 -46.32 -22.81 -44.40
C ASP A 790 -45.98 -23.92 -43.39
N GLU A 791 -46.32 -23.73 -42.15
CA GLU A 791 -46.06 -24.69 -41.06
C GLU A 791 -47.01 -25.87 -41.08
N ASN A 792 -48.11 -25.77 -41.77
CA ASN A 792 -49.22 -26.74 -41.76
C ASN A 792 -49.47 -27.49 -43.10
N ALA A 793 -48.89 -26.97 -44.22
CA ALA A 793 -49.05 -27.53 -45.52
C ALA A 793 -47.90 -27.22 -46.49
N THR A 794 -47.68 -28.07 -47.49
CA THR A 794 -46.76 -27.74 -48.58
C THR A 794 -47.39 -26.64 -49.47
N LEU A 795 -46.58 -25.59 -49.72
CA LEU A 795 -46.98 -24.48 -50.56
C LEU A 795 -47.16 -24.93 -52.00
N ASN A 796 -48.20 -24.52 -52.64
CA ASN A 796 -48.44 -24.71 -54.09
C ASN A 796 -48.08 -23.45 -54.88
N ASP A 797 -47.78 -23.62 -56.19
CA ASP A 797 -47.34 -22.51 -57.04
C ASP A 797 -48.33 -21.33 -57.05
N LYS A 798 -49.67 -21.58 -57.02
CA LYS A 798 -50.64 -20.47 -56.95
C LYS A 798 -50.53 -19.62 -55.70
N GLN A 799 -50.21 -20.24 -54.57
CA GLN A 799 -50.01 -19.49 -53.30
C GLN A 799 -48.72 -18.70 -53.36
N ILE A 800 -47.63 -19.27 -53.88
CA ILE A 800 -46.33 -18.64 -54.06
C ILE A 800 -46.46 -17.46 -55.02
N ASP A 801 -47.05 -17.68 -56.19
CA ASP A 801 -47.22 -16.60 -57.19
C ASP A 801 -48.07 -15.45 -56.67
N LYS A 802 -49.13 -15.75 -55.94
CA LYS A 802 -49.96 -14.73 -55.30
C LYS A 802 -49.17 -13.89 -54.28
N PHE A 803 -48.37 -14.53 -53.48
CA PHE A 803 -47.49 -13.81 -52.53
C PHE A 803 -46.49 -12.93 -53.27
N MET A 804 -45.80 -13.50 -54.26
CA MET A 804 -44.79 -12.76 -55.04
C MET A 804 -45.38 -11.57 -55.81
N GLN A 805 -46.52 -11.76 -56.44
CA GLN A 805 -47.23 -10.64 -57.13
C GLN A 805 -47.58 -9.50 -56.14
N LYS A 806 -48.11 -9.87 -54.99
CA LYS A 806 -48.47 -8.90 -53.94
C LYS A 806 -47.21 -8.16 -53.39
N LEU A 807 -46.12 -8.92 -53.20
CA LEU A 807 -44.86 -8.36 -52.74
C LEU A 807 -44.27 -7.38 -53.76
N ILE A 808 -44.19 -7.77 -55.01
CA ILE A 808 -43.68 -6.95 -56.10
C ILE A 808 -44.53 -5.67 -56.23
N GLY A 809 -45.88 -5.77 -56.19
CA GLY A 809 -46.75 -4.64 -56.23
C GLY A 809 -46.54 -3.66 -55.05
N ASN A 810 -46.31 -4.23 -53.83
CA ASN A 810 -46.02 -3.40 -52.65
C ASN A 810 -44.65 -2.70 -52.74
N LEU A 811 -43.61 -3.38 -53.27
CA LEU A 811 -42.28 -2.82 -53.47
C LEU A 811 -42.25 -1.74 -54.53
N GLN A 812 -43.01 -1.95 -55.65
CA GLN A 812 -43.23 -0.95 -56.72
C GLN A 812 -43.93 0.29 -56.18
N ASN A 813 -45.03 0.10 -55.48
CA ASN A 813 -45.83 1.22 -54.98
C ASN A 813 -45.20 2.02 -53.89
N LYS A 814 -44.48 1.36 -52.97
CA LYS A 814 -43.88 2.05 -51.78
C LYS A 814 -42.47 2.56 -52.04
N LEU A 815 -41.65 1.87 -52.82
CA LEU A 815 -40.23 2.19 -53.04
C LEU A 815 -39.88 2.55 -54.49
N GLY A 816 -40.85 2.50 -55.42
CA GLY A 816 -40.57 2.67 -56.83
C GLY A 816 -39.65 1.61 -57.41
N ALA A 817 -39.62 0.42 -56.80
CA ALA A 817 -38.74 -0.66 -57.24
C ALA A 817 -39.18 -1.22 -58.60
N VAL A 818 -38.24 -1.48 -59.51
CA VAL A 818 -38.47 -2.07 -60.80
C VAL A 818 -37.78 -3.43 -60.83
N LEU A 819 -38.42 -4.46 -61.36
CA LEU A 819 -37.80 -5.76 -61.58
C LEU A 819 -36.82 -5.64 -62.76
N ARG A 820 -35.64 -6.23 -62.58
CA ARG A 820 -34.59 -6.27 -63.57
C ARG A 820 -34.54 -7.63 -64.20
#